data_5af26f7839c006c3f85cf71d952a1799
#
_entry.id   5af26f7839c006c3f85cf71d952a1799
#
_cell.length_a   1.000
_cell.length_b   1.000
_cell.length_c   1.000
_cell.angle_alpha   90.00
_cell.angle_beta   90.00
_cell.angle_gamma   90.00
#
_symmetry.space_group_name_H-M   'P 1'
#
loop_
_entity.id
_entity.type
_entity.pdbx_description
1 polymer ?
#
loop_
_entity_poly.entity_id
_entity_poly.type
_entity_poly.pdbx_seq_one_letter_code
_entity_poly.pdbx_strand_id
1 'polypeptide(L)'
;MNRLRLTILFCFFNIISFSQIWEDDLLKTNPNPTIQEKSIAFEEYRAIHPYTKGNGFKPYAREMDFILERSSDGQEFKADALFKEWEKIQENNSYSKKSSQSNWISKGPINTPIILSNGKKRGNGRVNCIAFDPVDPDIIWIGSPAGGLWKSVDGGNNWTTNTDNLPVIGVSSIAIDPTNTQNMLIVTGDAHATDTYSIGILKSTDGGNSWNTTSLSYNINQEKRINKVIINPVYPDSVFAVTNNNIMISTDAGANWQTVGLGGRWRDIEFKPGTPSTIYAAKQSSGGANVYRTTDGGANWSVINNGVASSGKYRPLIAVTPDNPEVIYALYSASDYSLHGLYKSSDGGNNWTLQSNSPNILGRDTDGTSTGGQSWYDLSLAVSTNDENLLYVGGINLWKTIDGGQAWTINASSGNGSNYSYMHVDQHAAEFNPLNHIAYAGNDGGFYKYMENLNTWVDISDGLEISQFYNLGLSQSNPNRIVAGAQDNGTEMLTNSTWDAIMGGDGMECKIDHYDDNIIYAEYQYGGIRKTNNGGNNWNNIKPVSYEGGWNTPYEMHSSNNNLIVIGYEEVYRSETAGAIWDSISYNVSGGQALKSIALAPSDEDYIYAATYSSIKVTKDAGATWVNIKSGIPNYNITDVTVANNNPDRVWVTLSQYNSSHKIYESIDGGTNWINITATGLPNLPVNCIVYQHSTNDDLYVGTDVGVYYKNNTMTDWVPFMNGLPNVIVKELEIHYTEGTISAATFGRGVWKSTLNTQPLSISENNIKSFDIYPNPATEQITINITSNILNNLTATIYSITGQSILEKEVSGTTTFINTANLAKGYYILKLSNKKGSSVSIRKNLIIK
;
A
#
# COMPACT_ATOMS: atom_id res chain seq x y z
N MET A 1 17.69 -65.59 33.44
CA MET A 1 18.28 -64.34 33.00
C MET A 1 17.86 -64.07 31.52
N ASN A 2 16.71 -63.48 31.34
CA ASN A 2 16.22 -63.14 30.01
C ASN A 2 16.54 -61.69 29.73
N ARG A 3 17.42 -61.43 28.74
CA ARG A 3 17.64 -60.09 28.22
C ARG A 3 16.55 -59.73 27.17
N LEU A 4 15.69 -58.79 27.57
CA LEU A 4 14.73 -58.17 26.65
C LEU A 4 15.52 -57.21 25.76
N ARG A 5 15.59 -57.49 24.48
CA ARG A 5 16.09 -56.52 23.46
C ARG A 5 14.96 -55.60 23.11
N LEU A 6 15.08 -54.34 23.55
CA LEU A 6 14.22 -53.24 23.12
C LEU A 6 14.70 -52.79 21.74
N THR A 7 13.95 -53.16 20.73
CA THR A 7 14.14 -52.62 19.35
C THR A 7 13.46 -51.26 19.30
N ILE A 8 14.23 -50.19 19.35
CA ILE A 8 13.75 -48.82 19.09
C ILE A 8 13.53 -48.68 17.61
N LEU A 9 12.28 -48.66 17.22
CA LEU A 9 11.85 -48.33 15.86
C LEU A 9 12.00 -46.81 15.70
N PHE A 10 13.07 -46.35 15.05
CA PHE A 10 13.17 -44.99 14.60
C PHE A 10 12.16 -44.80 13.45
N CYS A 11 10.97 -44.29 13.74
CA CYS A 11 10.14 -43.64 12.76
C CYS A 11 10.86 -42.36 12.34
N PHE A 12 11.47 -42.38 11.18
CA PHE A 12 11.80 -41.14 10.48
C PHE A 12 10.48 -40.44 10.14
N PHE A 13 10.04 -39.53 11.00
CA PHE A 13 9.11 -38.49 10.56
C PHE A 13 9.90 -37.59 9.62
N ASN A 14 9.63 -37.71 8.32
CA ASN A 14 9.94 -36.67 7.37
C ASN A 14 9.22 -35.42 7.89
N ILE A 15 9.95 -34.47 8.42
CA ILE A 15 9.47 -33.15 8.77
C ILE A 15 9.25 -32.44 7.43
N ILE A 16 8.04 -32.53 6.91
CA ILE A 16 7.58 -31.76 5.76
C ILE A 16 7.31 -30.37 6.32
N SER A 17 8.06 -29.37 5.91
CA SER A 17 7.82 -27.98 6.31
C SER A 17 6.64 -27.43 5.48
N PHE A 18 5.55 -27.10 6.17
CA PHE A 18 4.35 -26.57 5.59
C PHE A 18 4.21 -25.09 5.93
N SER A 19 3.93 -24.24 4.98
CA SER A 19 3.57 -22.83 5.23
C SER A 19 2.05 -22.72 5.37
N GLN A 20 1.53 -22.35 6.53
CA GLN A 20 0.11 -22.16 6.86
C GLN A 20 -0.77 -23.42 7.07
N ILE A 21 -0.20 -24.59 7.30
CA ILE A 21 -0.98 -25.76 7.76
C ILE A 21 -1.73 -25.45 9.07
N TRP A 22 -1.15 -24.67 9.94
CA TRP A 22 -1.76 -24.29 11.22
C TRP A 22 -3.11 -23.55 10.98
N GLU A 23 -3.21 -22.72 9.96
CA GLU A 23 -4.43 -22.00 9.62
C GLU A 23 -5.47 -22.94 8.99
N ASP A 24 -5.08 -23.79 8.05
CA ASP A 24 -5.98 -24.78 7.45
C ASP A 24 -6.52 -25.77 8.51
N ASP A 25 -5.72 -26.14 9.49
CA ASP A 25 -6.15 -27.02 10.60
C ASP A 25 -7.06 -26.28 11.58
N LEU A 26 -6.78 -25.03 11.89
CA LEU A 26 -7.68 -24.18 12.68
C LEU A 26 -9.04 -24.00 11.98
N LEU A 27 -9.05 -23.67 10.70
CA LEU A 27 -10.28 -23.45 9.91
C LEU A 27 -11.14 -24.71 9.75
N LYS A 28 -10.56 -25.92 9.83
CA LYS A 28 -11.33 -27.17 9.86
C LYS A 28 -12.16 -27.32 11.15
N THR A 29 -11.64 -26.81 12.25
CA THR A 29 -12.28 -26.92 13.58
C THR A 29 -13.11 -25.70 13.92
N ASN A 30 -12.67 -24.53 13.51
CA ASN A 30 -13.36 -23.26 13.66
C ASN A 30 -13.30 -22.47 12.35
N PRO A 31 -14.38 -22.43 11.54
CA PRO A 31 -14.37 -21.73 10.25
C PRO A 31 -14.32 -20.19 10.36
N ASN A 32 -14.50 -19.62 11.56
CA ASN A 32 -14.39 -18.19 11.84
C ASN A 32 -13.57 -17.97 13.13
N PRO A 33 -12.25 -18.21 13.11
CA PRO A 33 -11.42 -18.05 14.29
C PRO A 33 -11.25 -16.56 14.63
N THR A 34 -11.21 -16.26 15.91
CA THR A 34 -10.84 -14.95 16.42
C THR A 34 -9.34 -14.70 16.20
N ILE A 35 -8.93 -13.43 16.23
CA ILE A 35 -7.51 -13.03 16.14
C ILE A 35 -6.67 -13.74 17.22
N GLN A 36 -7.23 -13.89 18.43
CA GLN A 36 -6.55 -14.57 19.52
C GLN A 36 -6.37 -16.07 19.25
N GLU A 37 -7.38 -16.74 18.69
CA GLU A 37 -7.30 -18.15 18.31
C GLU A 37 -6.30 -18.37 17.17
N LYS A 38 -6.25 -17.47 16.18
CA LYS A 38 -5.21 -17.47 15.13
C LYS A 38 -3.81 -17.33 15.75
N SER A 39 -3.64 -16.39 16.67
CA SER A 39 -2.35 -16.16 17.34
C SER A 39 -1.91 -17.38 18.16
N ILE A 40 -2.82 -18.00 18.93
CA ILE A 40 -2.52 -19.21 19.72
C ILE A 40 -2.13 -20.36 18.80
N ALA A 41 -2.91 -20.62 17.74
CA ALA A 41 -2.62 -21.71 16.81
C ALA A 41 -1.27 -21.53 16.10
N PHE A 42 -0.91 -20.28 15.76
CA PHE A 42 0.40 -19.99 15.18
C PHE A 42 1.54 -20.19 16.17
N GLU A 43 1.42 -19.75 17.41
CA GLU A 43 2.45 -19.95 18.44
C GLU A 43 2.64 -21.43 18.78
N GLU A 44 1.57 -22.23 18.84
CA GLU A 44 1.63 -23.67 18.96
C GLU A 44 2.37 -24.33 17.78
N TYR A 45 2.06 -23.90 16.57
CA TYR A 45 2.76 -24.32 15.35
C TYR A 45 4.24 -23.96 15.40
N ARG A 46 4.57 -22.71 15.75
CA ARG A 46 5.93 -22.18 15.86
C ARG A 46 6.79 -22.93 16.90
N ALA A 47 6.19 -23.33 18.00
CA ALA A 47 6.89 -24.05 19.07
C ALA A 47 7.51 -25.38 18.59
N ILE A 48 6.92 -26.03 17.60
CA ILE A 48 7.37 -27.32 17.04
C ILE A 48 7.96 -27.20 15.63
N HIS A 49 7.80 -26.02 14.97
CA HIS A 49 8.35 -25.73 13.64
C HIS A 49 9.22 -24.47 13.72
N PRO A 50 10.52 -24.56 13.99
CA PRO A 50 11.41 -23.40 14.01
C PRO A 50 11.39 -22.65 12.69
N TYR A 51 11.63 -21.34 12.75
CA TYR A 51 11.67 -20.49 11.57
C TYR A 51 12.60 -21.05 10.48
N THR A 52 12.04 -21.26 9.31
CA THR A 52 12.78 -21.48 8.08
C THR A 52 12.13 -20.65 6.98
N LYS A 53 12.94 -20.12 6.06
CA LYS A 53 12.42 -19.31 4.97
C LYS A 53 11.37 -20.10 4.16
N GLY A 54 10.17 -19.56 4.02
CA GLY A 54 9.07 -20.18 3.28
C GLY A 54 8.09 -21.00 4.15
N ASN A 55 8.28 -21.08 5.47
CA ASN A 55 7.40 -21.87 6.36
C ASN A 55 6.16 -21.10 6.90
N GLY A 56 5.75 -20.00 6.24
CA GLY A 56 4.52 -19.27 6.57
C GLY A 56 4.62 -18.21 7.67
N PHE A 57 5.78 -18.00 8.25
CA PHE A 57 5.98 -16.99 9.30
C PHE A 57 5.78 -15.56 8.78
N LYS A 58 6.33 -15.27 7.61
CA LYS A 58 6.22 -13.95 6.97
C LYS A 58 4.77 -13.55 6.65
N PRO A 59 3.95 -14.41 5.99
CA PRO A 59 2.53 -14.11 5.77
C PRO A 59 1.73 -13.87 7.06
N TYR A 60 1.95 -14.70 8.07
CA TYR A 60 1.31 -14.51 9.38
C TYR A 60 1.69 -13.16 10.01
N ALA A 61 2.98 -12.81 9.99
CA ALA A 61 3.45 -11.56 10.57
C ALA A 61 2.87 -10.33 9.85
N ARG A 62 2.78 -10.36 8.52
CA ARG A 62 2.11 -9.32 7.71
C ARG A 62 0.64 -9.17 8.09
N GLU A 63 -0.09 -10.29 8.11
CA GLU A 63 -1.50 -10.31 8.45
C GLU A 63 -1.74 -9.77 9.87
N MET A 64 -0.95 -10.21 10.82
CA MET A 64 -1.08 -9.77 12.22
C MET A 64 -0.74 -8.30 12.41
N ASP A 65 0.30 -7.78 11.77
CA ASP A 65 0.63 -6.35 11.80
C ASP A 65 -0.54 -5.50 11.26
N PHE A 66 -1.09 -5.88 10.10
CA PHE A 66 -2.24 -5.22 9.50
C PHE A 66 -3.49 -5.27 10.39
N ILE A 67 -3.78 -6.44 10.98
CA ILE A 67 -4.96 -6.63 11.81
C ILE A 67 -4.81 -5.91 13.16
N LEU A 68 -3.65 -5.99 13.83
CA LEU A 68 -3.44 -5.38 15.14
C LEU A 68 -3.51 -3.86 15.09
N GLU A 69 -3.07 -3.24 14.01
CA GLU A 69 -3.27 -1.80 13.78
C GLU A 69 -4.75 -1.42 13.64
N ARG A 70 -5.63 -2.37 13.36
CA ARG A 70 -7.06 -2.17 13.07
C ARG A 70 -8.01 -2.86 14.04
N SER A 71 -7.50 -3.63 14.98
CA SER A 71 -8.30 -4.30 16.01
C SER A 71 -8.32 -3.52 17.30
N SER A 72 -9.43 -3.57 18.04
CA SER A 72 -9.55 -3.02 19.38
C SER A 72 -10.08 -4.10 20.32
N ASP A 73 -9.46 -4.30 21.49
CA ASP A 73 -9.90 -5.17 22.57
C ASP A 73 -10.20 -6.63 22.17
N GLY A 74 -9.46 -7.18 21.19
CA GLY A 74 -9.74 -8.52 20.67
C GLY A 74 -11.05 -8.61 19.88
N GLN A 75 -11.71 -7.47 19.59
CA GLN A 75 -12.86 -7.44 18.71
C GLN A 75 -12.41 -7.55 17.25
N GLU A 76 -13.25 -8.19 16.44
CA GLU A 76 -13.00 -8.38 15.02
C GLU A 76 -12.81 -7.04 14.29
N PHE A 77 -11.90 -7.02 13.35
CA PHE A 77 -11.69 -5.99 12.36
C PHE A 77 -13.02 -5.63 11.66
N LYS A 78 -13.45 -4.35 11.79
CA LYS A 78 -14.66 -3.85 11.13
C LYS A 78 -14.38 -3.50 9.68
N ALA A 79 -14.27 -4.48 8.88
CA ALA A 79 -13.86 -4.36 7.51
C ALA A 79 -14.81 -3.51 6.62
N ASP A 80 -16.07 -3.31 7.01
CA ASP A 80 -17.02 -2.40 6.33
C ASP A 80 -16.83 -0.92 6.70
N ALA A 81 -16.00 -0.62 7.70
CA ALA A 81 -15.82 0.73 8.19
C ALA A 81 -15.16 1.63 7.13
N LEU A 82 -14.17 1.11 6.40
CA LEU A 82 -13.49 1.85 5.33
C LEU A 82 -14.49 2.33 4.27
N PHE A 83 -15.33 1.43 3.77
CA PHE A 83 -16.33 1.75 2.75
C PHE A 83 -17.35 2.77 3.25
N LYS A 84 -17.89 2.58 4.46
CA LYS A 84 -18.87 3.49 5.08
C LYS A 84 -18.31 4.89 5.30
N GLU A 85 -17.06 4.99 5.73
CA GLU A 85 -16.45 6.31 5.94
C GLU A 85 -16.14 7.01 4.62
N TRP A 86 -15.73 6.27 3.60
CA TRP A 86 -15.54 6.82 2.28
C TRP A 86 -16.86 7.31 1.67
N GLU A 87 -17.97 6.57 1.77
CA GLU A 87 -19.30 7.03 1.33
C GLU A 87 -19.68 8.36 2.02
N LYS A 88 -19.48 8.46 3.33
CA LYS A 88 -19.73 9.72 4.08
C LYS A 88 -18.87 10.89 3.59
N ILE A 89 -17.60 10.63 3.23
CA ILE A 89 -16.70 11.65 2.67
C ILE A 89 -17.25 12.15 1.34
N GLN A 90 -17.76 11.26 0.48
CA GLN A 90 -18.33 11.61 -0.82
C GLN A 90 -19.67 12.35 -0.69
N GLU A 91 -20.56 11.89 0.21
CA GLU A 91 -21.86 12.53 0.44
C GLU A 91 -21.73 13.94 1.03
N ASN A 92 -20.72 14.16 1.87
CA ASN A 92 -20.45 15.44 2.48
C ASN A 92 -19.61 16.35 1.58
N ASN A 93 -20.16 16.82 0.46
CA ASN A 93 -19.54 17.81 -0.45
C ASN A 93 -18.99 19.08 0.27
N SER A 94 -19.25 19.25 1.58
CA SER A 94 -18.67 20.30 2.42
C SER A 94 -17.19 20.06 2.76
N TYR A 95 -16.69 18.81 2.68
CA TYR A 95 -15.28 18.51 2.91
C TYR A 95 -14.38 19.05 1.80
N SER A 96 -14.82 19.02 0.54
CA SER A 96 -14.07 19.57 -0.59
C SER A 96 -13.80 21.08 -0.51
N LYS A 97 -14.60 21.82 0.23
CA LYS A 97 -14.44 23.28 0.41
C LYS A 97 -13.53 23.67 1.60
N LYS A 98 -13.28 22.76 2.54
CA LYS A 98 -12.42 23.01 3.70
C LYS A 98 -10.97 22.51 3.52
N SER A 99 -10.73 21.64 2.55
CA SER A 99 -9.44 21.02 2.26
C SER A 99 -8.53 21.84 1.34
N SER A 100 -8.80 23.12 1.16
CA SER A 100 -8.20 23.97 0.11
C SER A 100 -6.70 24.29 0.26
N GLN A 101 -6.03 23.76 1.27
CA GLN A 101 -4.62 24.10 1.54
C GLN A 101 -3.61 22.99 1.26
N SER A 102 -4.03 21.74 1.13
CA SER A 102 -3.14 20.66 0.70
C SER A 102 -3.02 20.60 -0.82
N ASN A 103 -1.86 20.21 -1.30
CA ASN A 103 -1.60 20.00 -2.73
C ASN A 103 -0.65 18.79 -2.86
N TRP A 104 -1.23 17.60 -2.67
CA TRP A 104 -0.47 16.37 -2.76
C TRP A 104 -0.10 16.06 -4.21
N ILE A 105 1.18 15.82 -4.44
CA ILE A 105 1.73 15.39 -5.72
C ILE A 105 2.53 14.10 -5.50
N SER A 106 2.43 13.18 -6.44
CA SER A 106 3.21 11.94 -6.41
C SER A 106 4.71 12.23 -6.50
N LYS A 107 5.48 11.45 -5.76
CA LYS A 107 6.94 11.34 -5.84
C LYS A 107 7.38 9.98 -6.37
N GLY A 108 6.44 9.10 -6.62
CA GLY A 108 6.68 7.77 -7.16
C GLY A 108 7.00 6.70 -6.11
N PRO A 109 7.71 5.64 -6.52
CA PRO A 109 8.36 5.45 -7.83
C PRO A 109 7.37 5.41 -8.99
N ILE A 110 7.65 6.17 -10.06
CA ILE A 110 6.94 6.13 -11.34
C ILE A 110 7.62 5.12 -12.26
N ASN A 111 8.95 5.16 -12.31
CA ASN A 111 9.76 4.18 -13.01
C ASN A 111 10.28 3.14 -12.03
N THR A 112 10.39 1.91 -12.49
CA THR A 112 10.86 0.79 -11.67
C THR A 112 12.26 1.07 -11.10
N PRO A 113 12.44 1.01 -9.75
CA PRO A 113 13.72 1.28 -9.11
C PRO A 113 14.83 0.36 -9.59
N ILE A 114 16.03 0.92 -9.75
CA ILE A 114 17.21 0.19 -10.23
C ILE A 114 18.05 -0.25 -9.04
N ILE A 115 18.44 -1.52 -9.00
CA ILE A 115 19.38 -2.07 -8.02
C ILE A 115 20.77 -1.49 -8.27
N LEU A 116 21.28 -0.66 -7.35
CA LEU A 116 22.57 0.03 -7.50
C LEU A 116 23.74 -0.91 -7.77
N SER A 117 23.75 -2.10 -7.16
CA SER A 117 24.87 -3.03 -7.27
C SER A 117 24.98 -3.73 -8.62
N ASN A 118 23.93 -3.80 -9.44
CA ASN A 118 23.93 -4.60 -10.69
C ASN A 118 23.14 -3.99 -11.85
N GLY A 119 22.49 -2.85 -11.66
CA GLY A 119 21.72 -2.13 -12.70
C GLY A 119 20.41 -2.80 -13.15
N LYS A 120 19.94 -3.86 -12.45
CA LYS A 120 18.67 -4.53 -12.76
C LYS A 120 17.51 -3.78 -12.11
N LYS A 121 16.34 -3.79 -12.74
CA LYS A 121 15.11 -3.29 -12.17
C LYS A 121 14.67 -4.16 -10.98
N ARG A 122 14.36 -3.55 -9.82
CA ARG A 122 13.96 -4.28 -8.62
C ARG A 122 12.50 -4.69 -8.67
N GLY A 123 11.63 -3.73 -8.79
CA GLY A 123 10.18 -3.88 -8.80
C GLY A 123 9.50 -2.57 -8.41
N ASN A 124 8.24 -2.44 -8.81
CA ASN A 124 7.42 -1.25 -8.55
C ASN A 124 6.14 -1.57 -7.78
N GLY A 125 5.95 -2.85 -7.42
CA GLY A 125 4.80 -3.36 -6.69
C GLY A 125 4.06 -4.46 -7.45
N ARG A 126 3.07 -5.06 -6.78
CA ARG A 126 2.42 -6.30 -7.21
C ARG A 126 1.35 -6.09 -8.28
N VAL A 127 1.37 -6.96 -9.30
CA VAL A 127 0.35 -7.10 -10.35
C VAL A 127 -0.31 -8.48 -10.25
N ASN A 128 -1.60 -8.52 -9.94
CA ASN A 128 -2.36 -9.75 -9.68
C ASN A 128 -3.13 -10.29 -10.88
N CYS A 129 -3.54 -9.43 -11.80
CA CYS A 129 -4.35 -9.85 -12.95
C CYS A 129 -4.09 -8.99 -14.18
N ILE A 130 -4.36 -9.58 -15.34
CA ILE A 130 -4.15 -9.01 -16.67
C ILE A 130 -5.43 -9.20 -17.46
N ALA A 131 -5.81 -8.21 -18.27
CA ALA A 131 -6.83 -8.35 -19.29
C ALA A 131 -6.43 -7.59 -20.55
N PHE A 132 -6.77 -8.13 -21.70
CA PHE A 132 -6.51 -7.52 -23.00
C PHE A 132 -7.83 -7.05 -23.62
N ASP A 133 -7.77 -5.93 -24.32
CA ASP A 133 -8.89 -5.51 -25.15
C ASP A 133 -9.09 -6.55 -26.28
N PRO A 134 -10.33 -6.98 -26.55
CA PRO A 134 -10.61 -8.02 -27.53
C PRO A 134 -10.49 -7.56 -28.99
N VAL A 135 -10.26 -6.27 -29.25
CA VAL A 135 -10.18 -5.69 -30.61
C VAL A 135 -8.89 -4.92 -30.88
N ASP A 136 -8.17 -4.49 -29.81
CA ASP A 136 -6.91 -3.75 -29.95
C ASP A 136 -5.83 -4.38 -29.05
N PRO A 137 -4.76 -5.00 -29.65
CA PRO A 137 -3.72 -5.68 -28.89
C PRO A 137 -2.85 -4.75 -28.05
N ASP A 138 -2.86 -3.44 -28.30
CA ASP A 138 -2.07 -2.46 -27.57
C ASP A 138 -2.82 -1.92 -26.35
N ILE A 139 -4.13 -2.22 -26.21
CA ILE A 139 -4.88 -1.88 -25.01
C ILE A 139 -4.78 -3.01 -23.99
N ILE A 140 -4.09 -2.71 -22.88
CA ILE A 140 -3.81 -3.65 -21.80
C ILE A 140 -4.34 -3.07 -20.48
N TRP A 141 -4.99 -3.91 -19.69
CA TRP A 141 -5.43 -3.59 -18.35
C TRP A 141 -4.72 -4.49 -17.36
N ILE A 142 -4.30 -3.92 -16.24
CA ILE A 142 -3.75 -4.68 -15.11
C ILE A 142 -4.41 -4.27 -13.81
N GLY A 143 -4.51 -5.22 -12.87
CA GLY A 143 -4.97 -4.98 -11.51
C GLY A 143 -3.85 -5.17 -10.49
N SER A 144 -3.69 -4.18 -9.62
CA SER A 144 -2.83 -4.25 -8.44
C SER A 144 -3.69 -4.37 -7.17
N PRO A 145 -3.33 -5.23 -6.20
CA PRO A 145 -4.19 -5.51 -5.04
C PRO A 145 -4.32 -4.34 -4.05
N ALA A 146 -3.40 -3.37 -4.10
CA ALA A 146 -3.44 -2.15 -3.31
C ALA A 146 -3.25 -0.88 -4.15
N GLY A 147 -2.86 -1.02 -5.43
CA GLY A 147 -2.49 0.09 -6.32
C GLY A 147 -3.54 0.47 -7.36
N GLY A 148 -4.64 -0.28 -7.48
CA GLY A 148 -5.74 0.05 -8.38
C GLY A 148 -5.73 -0.66 -9.72
N LEU A 149 -6.62 -0.18 -10.61
CA LEU A 149 -6.72 -0.59 -12.00
C LEU A 149 -5.92 0.36 -12.87
N TRP A 150 -5.10 -0.19 -13.74
CA TRP A 150 -4.27 0.57 -14.66
C TRP A 150 -4.54 0.17 -16.10
N LYS A 151 -4.52 1.15 -16.99
CA LYS A 151 -4.72 0.99 -18.43
C LYS A 151 -3.54 1.51 -19.22
N SER A 152 -3.06 0.73 -20.17
CA SER A 152 -2.21 1.18 -21.27
C SER A 152 -3.00 1.17 -22.58
N VAL A 153 -2.69 2.08 -23.48
CA VAL A 153 -3.24 2.12 -24.84
C VAL A 153 -2.13 2.06 -25.91
N ASP A 154 -0.93 1.71 -25.51
CA ASP A 154 0.26 1.70 -26.36
C ASP A 154 1.19 0.52 -26.06
N GLY A 155 0.61 -0.62 -25.72
CA GLY A 155 1.31 -1.89 -25.49
C GLY A 155 2.16 -1.94 -24.25
N GLY A 156 1.85 -1.11 -23.22
CA GLY A 156 2.54 -1.05 -21.94
C GLY A 156 3.64 -0.01 -21.85
N ASN A 157 3.72 0.94 -22.80
CA ASN A 157 4.71 2.04 -22.73
C ASN A 157 4.29 3.18 -21.81
N ASN A 158 2.99 3.43 -21.68
CA ASN A 158 2.43 4.42 -20.74
C ASN A 158 1.21 3.84 -20.05
N TRP A 159 1.04 4.24 -18.76
CA TRP A 159 -0.03 3.75 -17.90
C TRP A 159 -0.84 4.90 -17.31
N THR A 160 -2.14 4.68 -17.18
CA THR A 160 -3.10 5.62 -16.56
C THR A 160 -4.03 4.87 -15.62
N THR A 161 -4.49 5.55 -14.56
CA THR A 161 -5.50 5.01 -13.63
C THR A 161 -6.62 6.03 -13.40
N ASN A 162 -7.82 5.54 -13.08
CA ASN A 162 -8.96 6.35 -12.68
C ASN A 162 -9.68 5.80 -11.44
N THR A 163 -9.04 4.86 -10.75
CA THR A 163 -9.61 4.20 -9.57
C THR A 163 -9.23 4.85 -8.24
N ASP A 164 -8.49 5.96 -8.25
CA ASP A 164 -7.99 6.67 -7.07
C ASP A 164 -9.07 7.09 -6.06
N ASN A 165 -10.29 7.25 -6.55
CA ASN A 165 -11.44 7.67 -5.75
C ASN A 165 -12.42 6.51 -5.44
N LEU A 166 -12.04 5.26 -5.69
CA LEU A 166 -12.86 4.11 -5.28
C LEU A 166 -12.71 3.83 -3.78
N PRO A 167 -13.74 3.26 -3.13
CA PRO A 167 -13.68 2.93 -1.69
C PRO A 167 -12.65 1.86 -1.36
N VAL A 168 -12.41 0.97 -2.31
CA VAL A 168 -11.31 -0.02 -2.28
C VAL A 168 -10.67 0.03 -3.66
N ILE A 169 -9.44 0.48 -3.72
CA ILE A 169 -8.74 0.63 -5.01
C ILE A 169 -8.15 -0.68 -5.53
N GLY A 170 -7.97 -1.71 -4.68
CA GLY A 170 -7.39 -2.98 -5.08
C GLY A 170 -8.23 -3.73 -6.12
N VAL A 171 -7.57 -4.33 -7.12
CA VAL A 171 -8.20 -5.09 -8.21
C VAL A 171 -7.50 -6.44 -8.38
N SER A 172 -8.28 -7.53 -8.33
CA SER A 172 -7.77 -8.91 -8.40
C SER A 172 -8.26 -9.72 -9.61
N SER A 173 -9.26 -9.22 -10.36
CA SER A 173 -9.68 -9.83 -11.63
C SER A 173 -10.39 -8.79 -12.49
N ILE A 174 -10.25 -8.90 -13.82
CA ILE A 174 -10.81 -7.99 -14.80
C ILE A 174 -11.49 -8.82 -15.90
N ALA A 175 -12.72 -8.46 -16.28
CA ALA A 175 -13.40 -9.05 -17.42
C ALA A 175 -13.95 -7.93 -18.34
N ILE A 176 -13.69 -8.06 -19.64
CA ILE A 176 -14.11 -7.11 -20.67
C ILE A 176 -15.10 -7.83 -21.57
N ASP A 177 -16.24 -7.19 -21.87
CA ASP A 177 -17.24 -7.72 -22.79
C ASP A 177 -16.66 -7.71 -24.22
N PRO A 178 -16.46 -8.89 -24.86
CA PRO A 178 -15.82 -8.94 -26.18
C PRO A 178 -16.71 -8.41 -27.30
N THR A 179 -18.00 -8.19 -27.04
CA THR A 179 -18.94 -7.62 -28.01
C THR A 179 -19.11 -6.10 -27.84
N ASN A 180 -18.77 -5.58 -26.67
CA ASN A 180 -18.82 -4.16 -26.35
C ASN A 180 -17.84 -3.79 -25.24
N THR A 181 -16.65 -3.36 -25.60
CA THR A 181 -15.54 -3.04 -24.66
C THR A 181 -15.85 -1.89 -23.69
N GLN A 182 -16.99 -1.22 -23.87
CA GLN A 182 -17.47 -0.25 -22.87
C GLN A 182 -18.01 -0.94 -21.62
N ASN A 183 -18.41 -2.20 -21.71
CA ASN A 183 -18.88 -3.00 -20.59
C ASN A 183 -17.71 -3.77 -19.97
N MET A 184 -17.45 -3.51 -18.72
CA MET A 184 -16.36 -4.14 -17.96
C MET A 184 -16.81 -4.51 -16.56
N LEU A 185 -16.18 -5.53 -16.01
CA LEU A 185 -16.33 -5.92 -14.61
C LEU A 185 -14.95 -6.02 -13.97
N ILE A 186 -14.83 -5.50 -12.76
CA ILE A 186 -13.63 -5.69 -11.93
C ILE A 186 -14.00 -6.31 -10.58
N VAL A 187 -13.16 -7.22 -10.13
CA VAL A 187 -13.21 -7.76 -8.76
C VAL A 187 -12.32 -6.90 -7.89
N THR A 188 -12.87 -6.37 -6.81
CA THR A 188 -12.13 -5.55 -5.85
C THR A 188 -11.40 -6.39 -4.80
N GLY A 189 -10.35 -5.81 -4.20
CA GLY A 189 -9.57 -6.42 -3.13
C GLY A 189 -8.45 -7.34 -3.61
N ASP A 190 -7.91 -8.15 -2.71
CA ASP A 190 -6.80 -9.08 -2.97
C ASP A 190 -7.26 -10.55 -2.86
N ALA A 191 -7.21 -11.29 -3.96
CA ALA A 191 -7.55 -12.71 -4.00
C ALA A 191 -6.42 -13.62 -3.50
N HIS A 192 -5.17 -13.13 -3.45
CA HIS A 192 -3.97 -13.93 -3.18
C HIS A 192 -3.42 -13.75 -1.77
N ALA A 193 -3.57 -12.57 -1.17
CA ALA A 193 -3.19 -12.27 0.21
C ALA A 193 -4.35 -11.64 1.00
N THR A 194 -4.07 -11.14 2.20
CA THR A 194 -5.07 -10.54 3.11
C THR A 194 -4.95 -9.03 3.23
N ASP A 195 -4.15 -8.41 2.37
CA ASP A 195 -3.84 -6.96 2.45
C ASP A 195 -5.08 -6.07 2.24
N THR A 196 -6.03 -6.52 1.40
CA THR A 196 -7.31 -5.84 1.20
C THR A 196 -8.43 -6.85 0.94
N TYR A 197 -9.64 -6.60 1.48
CA TYR A 197 -10.81 -7.43 1.25
C TYR A 197 -11.67 -6.90 0.09
N SER A 198 -12.39 -7.82 -0.54
CA SER A 198 -13.31 -7.47 -1.62
C SER A 198 -14.58 -6.82 -1.09
N ILE A 199 -15.00 -5.71 -1.70
CA ILE A 199 -16.34 -5.14 -1.55
C ILE A 199 -17.31 -5.72 -2.59
N GLY A 200 -16.86 -6.65 -3.43
CA GLY A 200 -17.64 -7.28 -4.48
C GLY A 200 -17.12 -6.96 -5.88
N ILE A 201 -18.03 -7.06 -6.84
CA ILE A 201 -17.75 -6.75 -8.24
C ILE A 201 -18.30 -5.37 -8.56
N LEU A 202 -17.46 -4.56 -9.22
CA LEU A 202 -17.86 -3.27 -9.79
C LEU A 202 -18.05 -3.44 -11.31
N LYS A 203 -19.03 -2.70 -11.85
CA LYS A 203 -19.37 -2.67 -13.27
C LYS A 203 -19.14 -1.27 -13.85
N SER A 204 -18.50 -1.24 -14.99
CA SER A 204 -18.42 -0.07 -15.88
C SER A 204 -19.25 -0.31 -17.14
N THR A 205 -19.84 0.76 -17.69
CA THR A 205 -20.53 0.78 -18.99
C THR A 205 -19.98 1.88 -19.91
N ASP A 206 -18.83 2.43 -19.56
CA ASP A 206 -18.18 3.53 -20.26
C ASP A 206 -16.67 3.30 -20.50
N GLY A 207 -16.26 2.02 -20.62
CA GLY A 207 -14.88 1.61 -20.89
C GLY A 207 -13.94 1.84 -19.71
N GLY A 208 -14.45 1.68 -18.49
CA GLY A 208 -13.69 1.80 -17.25
C GLY A 208 -13.51 3.25 -16.77
N ASN A 209 -14.23 4.25 -17.34
CA ASN A 209 -14.14 5.62 -16.88
C ASN A 209 -14.90 5.86 -15.57
N SER A 210 -15.99 5.13 -15.33
CA SER A 210 -16.71 5.13 -14.06
C SER A 210 -17.13 3.73 -13.67
N TRP A 211 -17.35 3.53 -12.34
CA TRP A 211 -17.61 2.23 -11.75
C TRP A 211 -18.82 2.30 -10.81
N ASN A 212 -19.69 1.29 -10.91
CA ASN A 212 -20.88 1.14 -10.09
C ASN A 212 -20.87 -0.23 -9.39
N THR A 213 -21.45 -0.30 -8.19
CA THR A 213 -21.62 -1.57 -7.48
C THR A 213 -22.63 -2.47 -8.20
N THR A 214 -22.46 -3.79 -8.05
CA THR A 214 -23.43 -4.80 -8.50
C THR A 214 -24.14 -5.43 -7.29
N SER A 215 -25.12 -6.32 -7.49
CA SER A 215 -25.73 -7.05 -6.37
C SER A 215 -24.78 -8.06 -5.71
N LEU A 216 -23.65 -8.41 -6.35
CA LEU A 216 -22.55 -9.13 -5.70
C LEU A 216 -21.65 -8.13 -4.99
N SER A 217 -22.20 -7.51 -3.98
CA SER A 217 -21.48 -6.65 -3.05
C SER A 217 -21.37 -7.36 -1.69
N TYR A 218 -20.23 -7.21 -1.07
CA TYR A 218 -19.98 -7.75 0.26
C TYR A 218 -19.80 -6.59 1.24
N ASN A 219 -20.39 -6.75 2.42
CA ASN A 219 -19.85 -6.09 3.57
C ASN A 219 -18.51 -6.75 3.86
N ILE A 220 -17.47 -5.97 4.01
CA ILE A 220 -16.10 -6.47 4.22
C ILE A 220 -16.02 -7.37 5.46
N ASN A 221 -16.92 -7.24 6.45
CA ASN A 221 -17.09 -8.17 7.59
C ASN A 221 -17.27 -9.63 7.21
N GLN A 222 -17.52 -9.90 5.94
CA GLN A 222 -17.71 -11.27 5.47
C GLN A 222 -16.40 -11.93 5.04
N GLU A 223 -15.27 -11.19 5.04
CA GLU A 223 -13.93 -11.64 4.62
C GLU A 223 -13.96 -12.44 3.30
N LYS A 224 -14.85 -12.04 2.39
CA LYS A 224 -15.09 -12.78 1.16
C LYS A 224 -14.10 -12.38 0.11
N ARG A 225 -13.55 -13.37 -0.59
CA ARG A 225 -12.68 -13.17 -1.74
C ARG A 225 -13.38 -13.71 -2.97
N ILE A 226 -13.32 -12.93 -4.05
CA ILE A 226 -13.68 -13.35 -5.40
C ILE A 226 -12.36 -13.57 -6.13
N ASN A 227 -12.16 -14.77 -6.68
CA ASN A 227 -10.89 -15.13 -7.28
C ASN A 227 -10.82 -14.81 -8.77
N LYS A 228 -11.91 -14.96 -9.49
CA LYS A 228 -11.98 -14.67 -10.94
C LYS A 228 -13.41 -14.35 -11.36
N VAL A 229 -13.54 -13.43 -12.34
CA VAL A 229 -14.79 -13.14 -13.06
C VAL A 229 -14.56 -13.30 -14.55
N ILE A 230 -15.52 -13.93 -15.26
CA ILE A 230 -15.47 -14.14 -16.71
C ILE A 230 -16.81 -13.79 -17.35
N ILE A 231 -16.77 -13.15 -18.53
CA ILE A 231 -17.95 -12.81 -19.35
C ILE A 231 -18.06 -13.80 -20.50
N ASN A 232 -19.26 -14.33 -20.74
CA ASN A 232 -19.50 -15.25 -21.85
C ASN A 232 -19.21 -14.56 -23.19
N PRO A 233 -18.30 -15.10 -24.03
CA PRO A 233 -17.85 -14.42 -25.24
C PRO A 233 -18.91 -14.34 -26.35
N VAL A 234 -20.02 -15.08 -26.25
CA VAL A 234 -21.13 -15.08 -27.24
C VAL A 234 -22.40 -14.44 -26.66
N TYR A 235 -22.63 -14.64 -25.36
CA TYR A 235 -23.80 -14.13 -24.66
C TYR A 235 -23.33 -13.30 -23.43
N PRO A 236 -22.95 -12.01 -23.62
CA PRO A 236 -22.31 -11.21 -22.56
C PRO A 236 -23.17 -10.96 -21.32
N ASP A 237 -24.50 -11.14 -21.43
CA ASP A 237 -25.41 -11.12 -20.29
C ASP A 237 -25.13 -12.27 -19.30
N SER A 238 -24.52 -13.36 -19.77
CA SER A 238 -24.12 -14.50 -18.93
C SER A 238 -22.71 -14.30 -18.41
N VAL A 239 -22.56 -14.10 -17.12
CA VAL A 239 -21.31 -13.85 -16.43
C VAL A 239 -21.13 -14.83 -15.28
N PHE A 240 -19.91 -15.30 -15.07
CA PHE A 240 -19.57 -16.18 -13.95
C PHE A 240 -18.50 -15.56 -13.08
N ALA A 241 -18.58 -15.81 -11.77
CA ALA A 241 -17.54 -15.48 -10.82
C ALA A 241 -17.30 -16.64 -9.85
N VAL A 242 -16.05 -16.89 -9.50
CA VAL A 242 -15.66 -17.90 -8.51
C VAL A 242 -15.15 -17.23 -7.25
N THR A 243 -15.61 -17.73 -6.11
CA THR A 243 -15.32 -17.17 -4.79
C THR A 243 -14.76 -18.23 -3.85
N ASN A 244 -14.31 -17.82 -2.68
CA ASN A 244 -13.90 -18.77 -1.64
C ASN A 244 -15.06 -19.65 -1.12
N ASN A 245 -16.31 -19.39 -1.52
CA ASN A 245 -17.47 -20.09 -0.98
C ASN A 245 -18.35 -20.76 -2.05
N ASN A 246 -18.44 -20.19 -3.26
CA ASN A 246 -19.38 -20.64 -4.31
C ASN A 246 -18.92 -20.26 -5.71
N ILE A 247 -19.55 -20.87 -6.71
CA ILE A 247 -19.65 -20.30 -8.07
C ILE A 247 -20.89 -19.41 -8.10
N MET A 248 -20.75 -18.21 -8.65
CA MET A 248 -21.82 -17.23 -8.84
C MET A 248 -22.09 -17.08 -10.33
N ILE A 249 -23.37 -16.88 -10.69
CA ILE A 249 -23.82 -16.61 -12.06
C ILE A 249 -24.66 -15.33 -12.11
N SER A 250 -24.47 -14.55 -13.16
CA SER A 250 -25.36 -13.46 -13.57
C SER A 250 -25.92 -13.76 -14.95
N THR A 251 -27.15 -13.34 -15.24
CA THR A 251 -27.81 -13.43 -16.53
C THR A 251 -28.22 -12.06 -17.07
N ASP A 252 -27.69 -11.00 -16.49
CA ASP A 252 -27.96 -9.59 -16.83
C ASP A 252 -26.66 -8.73 -16.86
N ALA A 253 -25.64 -9.32 -17.46
CA ALA A 253 -24.33 -8.69 -17.64
C ALA A 253 -23.68 -8.22 -16.31
N GLY A 254 -23.82 -9.04 -15.27
CA GLY A 254 -23.18 -8.80 -13.97
C GLY A 254 -23.93 -7.84 -13.04
N ALA A 255 -25.16 -7.42 -13.38
CA ALA A 255 -25.91 -6.53 -12.50
C ALA A 255 -26.47 -7.28 -11.28
N ASN A 256 -27.07 -8.45 -11.48
CA ASN A 256 -27.60 -9.31 -10.42
C ASN A 256 -26.93 -10.68 -10.44
N TRP A 257 -26.70 -11.24 -9.26
CA TRP A 257 -25.93 -12.47 -9.08
C TRP A 257 -26.69 -13.50 -8.25
N GLN A 258 -26.56 -14.77 -8.64
CA GLN A 258 -27.11 -15.92 -7.95
C GLN A 258 -26.02 -16.97 -7.69
N THR A 259 -26.14 -17.74 -6.60
CA THR A 259 -25.24 -18.85 -6.33
C THR A 259 -25.67 -20.11 -7.09
N VAL A 260 -24.71 -20.81 -7.65
CA VAL A 260 -24.92 -22.13 -8.30
C VAL A 260 -25.12 -23.26 -7.27
N GLY A 261 -24.84 -23.01 -5.97
CA GLY A 261 -25.08 -23.98 -4.91
C GLY A 261 -23.98 -25.02 -4.69
N LEU A 262 -22.85 -24.92 -5.40
CA LEU A 262 -21.70 -25.80 -5.23
C LEU A 262 -20.73 -25.18 -4.21
N GLY A 263 -20.99 -25.32 -2.93
CA GLY A 263 -20.15 -24.78 -1.87
C GLY A 263 -18.67 -25.15 -1.97
N GLY A 264 -17.79 -24.30 -1.49
CA GLY A 264 -16.35 -24.55 -1.38
C GLY A 264 -15.48 -23.46 -2.01
N ARG A 265 -14.16 -23.63 -1.87
CA ARG A 265 -13.12 -22.70 -2.30
C ARG A 265 -12.82 -22.87 -3.81
N TRP A 266 -13.34 -21.98 -4.64
CA TRP A 266 -13.14 -22.01 -6.09
C TRP A 266 -12.05 -21.03 -6.48
N ARG A 267 -11.05 -21.50 -7.28
CA ARG A 267 -9.86 -20.71 -7.59
C ARG A 267 -9.81 -20.20 -9.01
N ASP A 268 -10.39 -20.95 -9.95
CA ASP A 268 -10.29 -20.65 -11.36
C ASP A 268 -11.54 -21.10 -12.11
N ILE A 269 -11.83 -20.44 -13.24
CA ILE A 269 -12.97 -20.74 -14.11
C ILE A 269 -12.66 -20.29 -15.54
N GLU A 270 -12.98 -21.16 -16.54
CA GLU A 270 -12.73 -20.91 -17.95
C GLU A 270 -13.87 -21.37 -18.84
N PHE A 271 -14.20 -20.59 -19.87
CA PHE A 271 -15.05 -21.06 -20.96
C PHE A 271 -14.28 -21.96 -21.93
N LYS A 272 -14.91 -23.04 -22.40
CA LYS A 272 -14.36 -23.81 -23.53
C LYS A 272 -14.36 -22.93 -24.77
N PRO A 273 -13.22 -22.70 -25.44
CA PRO A 273 -13.18 -21.94 -26.67
C PRO A 273 -14.16 -22.47 -27.72
N GLY A 274 -14.90 -21.59 -28.38
CA GLY A 274 -15.90 -21.95 -29.40
C GLY A 274 -17.20 -22.60 -28.90
N THR A 275 -17.26 -22.99 -27.61
CA THR A 275 -18.46 -23.65 -27.05
C THR A 275 -18.74 -23.14 -25.63
N PRO A 276 -19.18 -21.88 -25.46
CA PRO A 276 -19.29 -21.24 -24.16
C PRO A 276 -20.42 -21.76 -23.24
N SER A 277 -21.25 -22.70 -23.70
CA SER A 277 -22.12 -23.51 -22.82
C SER A 277 -21.32 -24.53 -21.98
N THR A 278 -20.11 -24.85 -22.42
CA THR A 278 -19.18 -25.68 -21.66
C THR A 278 -18.21 -24.81 -20.89
N ILE A 279 -18.15 -24.99 -19.55
CA ILE A 279 -17.34 -24.21 -18.63
C ILE A 279 -16.59 -25.16 -17.71
N TYR A 280 -15.36 -24.85 -17.42
CA TYR A 280 -14.52 -25.57 -16.46
C TYR A 280 -14.30 -24.72 -15.23
N ALA A 281 -14.27 -25.35 -14.05
CA ALA A 281 -14.01 -24.65 -12.80
C ALA A 281 -13.13 -25.50 -11.87
N ALA A 282 -12.19 -24.85 -11.22
CA ALA A 282 -11.18 -25.49 -10.37
C ALA A 282 -11.47 -25.24 -8.87
N LYS A 283 -11.70 -26.33 -8.12
CA LYS A 283 -12.02 -26.30 -6.69
C LYS A 283 -10.82 -26.72 -5.85
N GLN A 284 -10.36 -25.84 -4.97
CA GLN A 284 -9.35 -26.14 -3.97
C GLN A 284 -9.92 -26.95 -2.83
N SER A 285 -9.17 -27.94 -2.34
CA SER A 285 -9.50 -28.69 -1.16
C SER A 285 -8.25 -29.37 -0.62
N SER A 286 -8.09 -29.44 0.69
CA SER A 286 -6.98 -30.16 1.33
C SER A 286 -7.02 -31.65 0.97
N GLY A 287 -6.06 -32.10 0.15
CA GLY A 287 -5.92 -33.48 -0.30
C GLY A 287 -6.89 -33.97 -1.37
N GLY A 288 -7.93 -33.20 -1.73
CA GLY A 288 -9.00 -33.65 -2.63
C GLY A 288 -9.44 -32.62 -3.67
N ALA A 289 -8.56 -31.73 -4.11
CA ALA A 289 -8.83 -30.74 -5.15
C ALA A 289 -9.27 -31.36 -6.48
N ASN A 290 -10.25 -30.73 -7.15
CA ASN A 290 -10.82 -31.29 -8.38
C ASN A 290 -11.14 -30.19 -9.40
N VAL A 291 -11.19 -30.58 -10.68
CA VAL A 291 -11.79 -29.79 -11.76
C VAL A 291 -13.21 -30.27 -12.01
N TYR A 292 -14.11 -29.33 -12.24
CA TYR A 292 -15.50 -29.54 -12.57
C TYR A 292 -15.77 -29.02 -13.98
N ARG A 293 -16.82 -29.60 -14.62
CA ARG A 293 -17.30 -29.18 -15.93
C ARG A 293 -18.82 -29.09 -15.91
N THR A 294 -19.34 -28.05 -16.56
CA THR A 294 -20.74 -27.99 -17.03
C THR A 294 -20.72 -28.00 -18.55
N THR A 295 -21.82 -28.50 -19.19
CA THR A 295 -22.05 -28.46 -20.64
C THR A 295 -23.39 -27.80 -21.00
N ASP A 296 -24.08 -27.27 -20.01
CA ASP A 296 -25.42 -26.69 -20.10
C ASP A 296 -25.47 -25.23 -19.53
N GLY A 297 -24.36 -24.51 -19.63
CA GLY A 297 -24.28 -23.10 -19.23
C GLY A 297 -24.35 -22.91 -17.71
N GLY A 298 -23.87 -23.87 -16.92
CA GLY A 298 -23.80 -23.75 -15.47
C GLY A 298 -24.96 -24.35 -14.70
N ALA A 299 -25.97 -24.97 -15.38
CA ALA A 299 -27.11 -25.55 -14.71
C ALA A 299 -26.73 -26.83 -13.94
N ASN A 300 -25.86 -27.67 -14.52
CA ASN A 300 -25.37 -28.89 -13.90
C ASN A 300 -23.86 -28.97 -13.99
N TRP A 301 -23.21 -29.39 -12.88
CA TRP A 301 -21.76 -29.53 -12.80
C TRP A 301 -21.33 -30.92 -12.40
N SER A 302 -20.33 -31.46 -13.04
CA SER A 302 -19.76 -32.77 -12.75
C SER A 302 -18.26 -32.70 -12.56
N VAL A 303 -17.72 -33.53 -11.67
CA VAL A 303 -16.28 -33.70 -11.50
C VAL A 303 -15.73 -34.43 -12.71
N ILE A 304 -14.62 -33.93 -13.26
CA ILE A 304 -13.90 -34.51 -14.39
C ILE A 304 -12.46 -34.83 -13.98
N ASN A 305 -12.25 -35.97 -13.35
CA ASN A 305 -10.94 -36.37 -12.79
C ASN A 305 -10.47 -37.77 -13.22
N ASN A 306 -11.05 -38.33 -14.28
CA ASN A 306 -10.64 -39.63 -14.77
C ASN A 306 -9.19 -39.60 -15.29
N GLY A 307 -8.29 -40.35 -14.64
CA GLY A 307 -6.84 -40.31 -14.92
C GLY A 307 -6.04 -39.33 -14.03
N VAL A 308 -6.71 -38.48 -13.24
CA VAL A 308 -6.05 -37.63 -12.24
C VAL A 308 -5.88 -38.40 -10.92
N ALA A 309 -4.76 -38.27 -10.26
CA ALA A 309 -4.49 -38.87 -8.96
C ALA A 309 -5.63 -38.56 -7.95
N SER A 310 -6.00 -39.52 -7.13
CA SER A 310 -7.15 -39.41 -6.23
C SER A 310 -6.86 -38.55 -4.98
N SER A 311 -5.59 -38.38 -4.56
CA SER A 311 -5.19 -37.72 -3.32
C SER A 311 -3.94 -36.88 -3.50
N GLY A 312 -3.56 -36.14 -2.46
CA GLY A 312 -2.32 -35.33 -2.44
C GLY A 312 -2.41 -33.98 -3.15
N LYS A 313 -3.56 -33.66 -3.76
CA LYS A 313 -3.79 -32.42 -4.50
C LYS A 313 -4.36 -31.33 -3.57
N TYR A 314 -3.89 -30.09 -3.76
CA TYR A 314 -4.31 -28.96 -2.93
C TYR A 314 -4.96 -27.82 -3.73
N ARG A 315 -4.18 -27.03 -4.47
CA ARG A 315 -4.67 -25.89 -5.27
C ARG A 315 -4.60 -26.24 -6.76
N PRO A 316 -5.73 -26.23 -7.50
CA PRO A 316 -5.75 -26.41 -8.94
C PRO A 316 -5.80 -25.05 -9.66
N LEU A 317 -5.17 -24.97 -10.85
CA LEU A 317 -5.47 -24.00 -11.91
C LEU A 317 -5.76 -24.76 -13.20
N ILE A 318 -6.52 -24.14 -14.10
CA ILE A 318 -6.86 -24.69 -15.42
C ILE A 318 -6.49 -23.69 -16.51
N ALA A 319 -6.11 -24.20 -17.67
CA ALA A 319 -5.90 -23.39 -18.87
C ALA A 319 -6.50 -24.08 -20.09
N VAL A 320 -7.12 -23.28 -20.97
CA VAL A 320 -7.71 -23.71 -22.23
C VAL A 320 -7.11 -22.90 -23.37
N THR A 321 -7.09 -23.44 -24.58
CA THR A 321 -6.55 -22.74 -25.73
C THR A 321 -7.49 -22.78 -26.94
N PRO A 322 -7.63 -21.67 -27.69
CA PRO A 322 -8.39 -21.68 -28.94
C PRO A 322 -7.70 -22.43 -30.07
N ASP A 323 -6.39 -22.70 -29.98
CA ASP A 323 -5.66 -23.51 -30.95
C ASP A 323 -6.24 -24.91 -31.08
N ASN A 324 -6.59 -25.53 -29.94
CA ASN A 324 -7.33 -26.78 -29.87
C ASN A 324 -8.32 -26.78 -28.71
N PRO A 325 -9.62 -26.48 -28.97
CA PRO A 325 -10.63 -26.38 -27.91
C PRO A 325 -10.87 -27.66 -27.09
N GLU A 326 -10.43 -28.85 -27.57
CA GLU A 326 -10.52 -30.10 -26.80
C GLU A 326 -9.38 -30.26 -25.80
N VAL A 327 -8.34 -29.43 -25.89
CA VAL A 327 -7.19 -29.45 -24.97
C VAL A 327 -7.46 -28.60 -23.75
N ILE A 328 -7.23 -29.18 -22.58
CA ILE A 328 -7.29 -28.53 -21.29
C ILE A 328 -6.08 -28.98 -20.48
N TYR A 329 -5.46 -28.03 -19.81
CA TYR A 329 -4.44 -28.32 -18.81
C TYR A 329 -5.00 -28.10 -17.41
N ALA A 330 -4.61 -28.94 -16.46
CA ALA A 330 -4.87 -28.82 -15.04
C ALA A 330 -3.56 -28.95 -14.28
N LEU A 331 -3.10 -27.85 -13.70
CA LEU A 331 -1.96 -27.79 -12.80
C LEU A 331 -2.45 -27.98 -11.37
N TYR A 332 -1.89 -28.94 -10.65
CA TYR A 332 -2.17 -29.12 -9.23
C TYR A 332 -0.90 -28.90 -8.40
N SER A 333 -1.01 -28.13 -7.35
CA SER A 333 -0.02 -28.16 -6.29
C SER A 333 -0.30 -29.30 -5.29
N ALA A 334 0.73 -29.73 -4.57
CA ALA A 334 0.63 -30.63 -3.44
C ALA A 334 0.30 -29.89 -2.15
N SER A 335 0.10 -30.62 -1.05
CA SER A 335 -0.21 -30.03 0.27
C SER A 335 0.98 -29.30 0.89
N ASP A 336 2.20 -29.59 0.44
CA ASP A 336 3.43 -28.83 0.79
C ASP A 336 3.71 -27.69 -0.19
N TYR A 337 2.71 -27.35 -1.03
CA TYR A 337 2.73 -26.28 -2.03
C TYR A 337 3.75 -26.48 -3.18
N SER A 338 4.40 -27.64 -3.24
CA SER A 338 5.20 -28.07 -4.37
C SER A 338 4.33 -28.51 -5.55
N LEU A 339 4.96 -28.86 -6.68
CA LEU A 339 4.25 -29.44 -7.83
C LEU A 339 3.71 -30.84 -7.47
N HIS A 340 2.38 -31.00 -7.49
CA HIS A 340 1.77 -32.32 -7.50
C HIS A 340 1.79 -32.91 -8.92
N GLY A 341 1.46 -32.13 -9.93
CA GLY A 341 1.55 -32.52 -11.33
C GLY A 341 0.79 -31.61 -12.28
N LEU A 342 1.25 -31.57 -13.52
CA LEU A 342 0.51 -31.02 -14.66
C LEU A 342 -0.17 -32.18 -15.40
N TYR A 343 -1.48 -32.07 -15.62
CA TYR A 343 -2.28 -33.01 -16.38
C TYR A 343 -2.82 -32.35 -17.65
N LYS A 344 -2.85 -33.11 -18.77
CA LYS A 344 -3.45 -32.71 -20.04
C LYS A 344 -4.65 -33.61 -20.34
N SER A 345 -5.75 -33.03 -20.77
CA SER A 345 -6.82 -33.71 -21.46
C SER A 345 -6.84 -33.26 -22.92
N SER A 346 -7.09 -34.17 -23.86
CA SER A 346 -7.27 -33.87 -25.30
C SER A 346 -8.69 -34.22 -25.79
N ASP A 347 -9.62 -34.42 -24.87
CA ASP A 347 -11.00 -34.83 -25.15
C ASP A 347 -12.03 -34.05 -24.30
N GLY A 348 -11.75 -32.78 -24.06
CA GLY A 348 -12.65 -31.90 -23.34
C GLY A 348 -12.80 -32.23 -21.84
N GLY A 349 -11.80 -32.85 -21.24
CA GLY A 349 -11.79 -33.23 -19.81
C GLY A 349 -12.35 -34.59 -19.49
N ASN A 350 -12.68 -35.44 -20.46
CA ASN A 350 -13.20 -36.77 -20.18
C ASN A 350 -12.12 -37.72 -19.66
N ASN A 351 -10.89 -37.61 -20.20
CA ASN A 351 -9.71 -38.37 -19.77
C ASN A 351 -8.52 -37.45 -19.59
N TRP A 352 -7.73 -37.72 -18.55
CA TRP A 352 -6.54 -36.94 -18.22
C TRP A 352 -5.28 -37.79 -18.22
N THR A 353 -4.19 -37.21 -18.69
CA THR A 353 -2.86 -37.84 -18.69
C THR A 353 -1.90 -36.95 -17.92
N LEU A 354 -1.17 -37.53 -16.98
CA LEU A 354 -0.08 -36.85 -16.31
C LEU A 354 1.02 -36.51 -17.31
N GLN A 355 1.35 -35.26 -17.47
CA GLN A 355 2.46 -34.80 -18.30
C GLN A 355 3.77 -34.83 -17.52
N SER A 356 3.79 -34.22 -16.34
CA SER A 356 4.94 -34.25 -15.45
C SER A 356 4.54 -33.95 -14.00
N ASN A 357 5.34 -34.46 -13.07
CA ASN A 357 5.32 -34.11 -11.65
C ASN A 357 6.74 -33.83 -11.12
N SER A 358 7.68 -33.67 -12.02
CA SER A 358 9.10 -33.34 -11.78
C SER A 358 9.67 -32.66 -13.03
N PRO A 359 10.60 -31.69 -12.88
CA PRO A 359 11.11 -31.14 -11.63
C PRO A 359 10.06 -30.36 -10.84
N ASN A 360 10.36 -29.95 -9.57
CA ASN A 360 9.45 -29.10 -8.80
C ASN A 360 9.50 -27.65 -9.30
N ILE A 361 8.71 -27.35 -10.36
CA ILE A 361 8.66 -26.03 -10.99
C ILE A 361 8.00 -24.95 -10.10
N LEU A 362 7.36 -25.33 -8.99
CA LEU A 362 6.78 -24.41 -8.00
C LEU A 362 7.73 -24.12 -6.83
N GLY A 363 8.89 -24.79 -6.82
CA GLY A 363 9.91 -24.58 -5.82
C GLY A 363 10.79 -23.36 -6.09
N ARG A 364 11.69 -23.09 -5.12
CA ARG A 364 12.55 -21.90 -5.15
C ARG A 364 13.72 -22.00 -6.11
N ASP A 365 14.32 -23.21 -6.21
CA ASP A 365 15.56 -23.38 -6.95
C ASP A 365 15.29 -23.47 -8.45
N THR A 366 16.16 -22.82 -9.23
CA THR A 366 16.00 -22.72 -10.69
C THR A 366 16.27 -24.03 -11.44
N ASP A 367 16.76 -25.06 -10.75
CA ASP A 367 16.92 -26.43 -11.27
C ASP A 367 15.76 -27.38 -10.85
N GLY A 368 14.79 -26.86 -10.05
CA GLY A 368 13.63 -27.59 -9.58
C GLY A 368 13.92 -28.67 -8.55
N THR A 369 15.05 -28.60 -7.83
CA THR A 369 15.46 -29.59 -6.81
C THR A 369 14.93 -29.27 -5.42
N SER A 370 14.43 -28.03 -5.17
CA SER A 370 13.89 -27.66 -3.87
C SER A 370 12.65 -28.44 -3.50
N THR A 371 12.49 -28.69 -2.20
CA THR A 371 11.27 -29.24 -1.60
C THR A 371 10.32 -28.12 -1.21
N GLY A 372 8.97 -28.37 -1.24
CA GLY A 372 7.95 -27.38 -0.94
C GLY A 372 7.82 -26.30 -2.02
N GLY A 373 7.04 -25.28 -1.73
CA GLY A 373 6.76 -24.14 -2.61
C GLY A 373 5.92 -23.07 -1.92
N GLN A 374 5.35 -22.14 -2.69
CA GLN A 374 4.46 -21.06 -2.23
C GLN A 374 3.14 -21.02 -2.98
N SER A 375 2.71 -22.11 -3.59
CA SER A 375 1.53 -22.14 -4.46
C SER A 375 0.20 -21.80 -3.76
N TRP A 376 0.21 -21.60 -2.46
CA TRP A 376 -0.93 -21.01 -1.74
C TRP A 376 -1.09 -19.52 -2.05
N TYR A 377 0.02 -18.83 -2.39
CA TYR A 377 0.15 -17.41 -2.64
C TYR A 377 0.33 -17.12 -4.13
N ASP A 378 1.44 -17.57 -4.70
CA ASP A 378 1.86 -17.36 -6.08
C ASP A 378 1.61 -18.61 -6.93
N LEU A 379 0.73 -18.53 -7.89
CA LEU A 379 0.49 -19.61 -8.85
C LEU A 379 -0.18 -19.05 -10.10
N SER A 380 0.45 -19.25 -11.25
CA SER A 380 -0.10 -18.88 -12.54
C SER A 380 0.12 -19.99 -13.58
N LEU A 381 -0.80 -20.08 -14.53
CA LEU A 381 -0.76 -21.07 -15.63
C LEU A 381 -1.31 -20.40 -16.89
N ALA A 382 -0.53 -20.36 -17.96
CA ALA A 382 -0.98 -19.89 -19.26
C ALA A 382 -0.61 -20.90 -20.35
N VAL A 383 -1.51 -21.12 -21.31
CA VAL A 383 -1.27 -21.86 -22.54
C VAL A 383 -1.38 -20.92 -23.72
N SER A 384 -0.48 -21.06 -24.68
CA SER A 384 -0.49 -20.20 -25.87
C SER A 384 -1.81 -20.30 -26.64
N THR A 385 -2.23 -19.17 -27.20
CA THR A 385 -3.46 -19.05 -27.99
C THR A 385 -3.34 -19.61 -29.41
N ASN A 386 -2.11 -19.96 -29.85
CA ASN A 386 -1.82 -20.51 -31.19
C ASN A 386 -0.84 -21.70 -31.19
N ASP A 387 -0.52 -22.27 -30.02
CA ASP A 387 0.26 -23.50 -29.88
C ASP A 387 -0.13 -24.22 -28.59
N GLU A 388 -0.92 -25.27 -28.69
CA GLU A 388 -1.42 -26.02 -27.54
C GLU A 388 -0.32 -26.60 -26.64
N ASN A 389 0.92 -26.68 -27.11
CA ASN A 389 2.04 -27.30 -26.41
C ASN A 389 2.97 -26.27 -25.74
N LEU A 390 2.79 -24.96 -26.02
CA LEU A 390 3.55 -23.90 -25.39
C LEU A 390 2.83 -23.40 -24.15
N LEU A 391 3.45 -23.62 -22.96
CA LEU A 391 2.89 -23.15 -21.68
C LEU A 391 3.93 -22.38 -20.87
N TYR A 392 3.42 -21.48 -20.04
CA TYR A 392 4.14 -20.88 -18.94
C TYR A 392 3.48 -21.26 -17.61
N VAL A 393 4.30 -21.61 -16.62
CA VAL A 393 3.88 -21.85 -15.24
C VAL A 393 4.70 -20.96 -14.33
N GLY A 394 4.01 -20.17 -13.53
CA GLY A 394 4.58 -19.31 -12.49
C GLY A 394 4.29 -19.85 -11.11
N GLY A 395 5.26 -19.82 -10.27
CA GLY A 395 5.28 -19.89 -8.83
C GLY A 395 6.31 -18.87 -8.37
N ILE A 396 7.30 -19.25 -7.56
CA ILE A 396 8.42 -18.36 -7.19
C ILE A 396 9.18 -17.89 -8.44
N ASN A 397 9.37 -18.81 -9.41
CA ASN A 397 10.02 -18.53 -10.69
C ASN A 397 9.03 -18.75 -11.84
N LEU A 398 9.41 -18.37 -13.07
CA LEU A 398 8.63 -18.62 -14.27
C LEU A 398 9.28 -19.71 -15.12
N TRP A 399 8.53 -20.78 -15.39
CA TRP A 399 8.95 -21.93 -16.17
C TRP A 399 8.20 -22.01 -17.50
N LYS A 400 8.87 -22.55 -18.52
CA LYS A 400 8.36 -22.75 -19.88
C LYS A 400 8.46 -24.18 -20.30
N THR A 401 7.44 -24.67 -21.01
CA THR A 401 7.46 -25.90 -21.80
C THR A 401 7.02 -25.63 -23.22
N ILE A 402 7.49 -26.43 -24.18
CA ILE A 402 7.09 -26.38 -25.60
C ILE A 402 6.61 -27.75 -26.10
N ASP A 403 6.41 -28.71 -25.23
CA ASP A 403 6.00 -30.09 -25.53
C ASP A 403 4.77 -30.52 -24.69
N GLY A 404 3.94 -29.56 -24.28
CA GLY A 404 2.73 -29.85 -23.54
C GLY A 404 2.99 -30.25 -22.08
N GLY A 405 4.11 -29.86 -21.50
CA GLY A 405 4.44 -30.07 -20.08
C GLY A 405 5.22 -31.35 -19.79
N GLN A 406 5.82 -32.01 -20.80
CA GLN A 406 6.65 -33.20 -20.59
C GLN A 406 8.06 -32.82 -20.11
N ALA A 407 8.62 -31.71 -20.61
CA ALA A 407 9.88 -31.14 -20.15
C ALA A 407 9.75 -29.67 -19.85
N TRP A 408 10.50 -29.21 -18.87
CA TRP A 408 10.47 -27.84 -18.36
C TRP A 408 11.85 -27.19 -18.44
N THR A 409 11.84 -25.91 -18.79
CA THR A 409 13.02 -25.05 -18.73
C THR A 409 12.69 -23.83 -17.90
N ILE A 410 13.62 -23.45 -17.00
CA ILE A 410 13.52 -22.16 -16.32
C ILE A 410 13.58 -21.04 -17.37
N ASN A 411 12.61 -20.11 -17.34
CA ASN A 411 12.52 -19.05 -18.34
C ASN A 411 12.80 -17.68 -17.74
N ALA A 412 12.38 -17.45 -16.48
CA ALA A 412 12.73 -16.23 -15.75
C ALA A 412 12.84 -16.47 -14.24
N SER A 413 13.73 -15.73 -13.58
CA SER A 413 13.99 -15.75 -12.13
C SER A 413 14.70 -14.48 -11.68
N SER A 414 14.65 -14.16 -10.37
CA SER A 414 15.41 -13.06 -9.78
C SER A 414 16.91 -13.35 -9.60
N GLY A 415 17.35 -14.55 -9.89
CA GLY A 415 18.76 -14.96 -9.82
C GLY A 415 19.63 -14.38 -10.94
N ASN A 416 20.95 -14.61 -10.83
CA ASN A 416 21.94 -14.18 -11.81
C ASN A 416 22.31 -15.32 -12.77
N GLY A 417 21.33 -15.93 -13.45
CA GLY A 417 21.58 -16.95 -14.46
C GLY A 417 21.85 -16.35 -15.85
N SER A 418 22.68 -17.07 -16.66
CA SER A 418 22.90 -16.69 -18.06
C SER A 418 21.86 -17.29 -19.02
N ASN A 419 21.08 -18.25 -18.54
CA ASN A 419 20.19 -19.08 -19.37
C ASN A 419 18.70 -18.70 -19.21
N TYR A 420 18.37 -17.66 -18.42
CA TYR A 420 17.02 -17.19 -18.22
C TYR A 420 16.98 -15.67 -18.02
N SER A 421 15.82 -15.07 -18.26
CA SER A 421 15.61 -13.63 -18.05
C SER A 421 15.63 -13.30 -16.56
N TYR A 422 16.11 -12.10 -16.22
CA TYR A 422 15.86 -11.55 -14.89
C TYR A 422 14.40 -11.13 -14.80
N MET A 423 13.71 -11.55 -13.72
CA MET A 423 12.35 -11.19 -13.39
C MET A 423 12.17 -11.25 -11.87
N HIS A 424 11.32 -10.41 -11.32
CA HIS A 424 10.97 -10.50 -9.90
C HIS A 424 10.32 -11.86 -9.61
N VAL A 425 10.45 -12.34 -8.38
CA VAL A 425 9.83 -13.59 -7.91
C VAL A 425 8.32 -13.47 -7.73
N ASP A 426 7.68 -14.58 -7.38
CA ASP A 426 6.30 -14.70 -6.93
C ASP A 426 5.29 -14.29 -8.01
N GLN A 427 5.08 -15.22 -8.99
CA GLN A 427 4.28 -14.99 -10.19
C GLN A 427 2.78 -15.16 -9.90
N HIS A 428 1.98 -14.09 -10.07
CA HIS A 428 0.55 -14.07 -9.80
C HIS A 428 -0.32 -14.24 -11.04
N ALA A 429 0.15 -13.74 -12.17
CA ALA A 429 -0.56 -13.80 -13.44
C ALA A 429 0.38 -14.16 -14.58
N ALA A 430 -0.07 -15.00 -15.48
CA ALA A 430 0.53 -15.25 -16.77
C ALA A 430 -0.59 -15.38 -17.80
N GLU A 431 -0.50 -14.65 -18.90
CA GLU A 431 -1.53 -14.62 -19.94
C GLU A 431 -0.91 -14.40 -21.32
N PHE A 432 -1.54 -14.97 -22.35
CA PHE A 432 -1.24 -14.65 -23.73
C PHE A 432 -2.25 -13.66 -24.29
N ASN A 433 -1.78 -12.59 -24.90
CA ASN A 433 -2.68 -11.68 -25.62
C ASN A 433 -3.32 -12.43 -26.80
N PRO A 434 -4.66 -12.51 -26.87
CA PRO A 434 -5.34 -13.33 -27.87
C PRO A 434 -5.21 -12.83 -29.31
N LEU A 435 -4.80 -11.57 -29.51
CA LEU A 435 -4.72 -10.96 -30.83
C LEU A 435 -3.31 -11.04 -31.45
N ASN A 436 -2.27 -10.94 -30.62
CA ASN A 436 -0.88 -10.94 -31.10
C ASN A 436 -0.05 -12.12 -30.57
N HIS A 437 -0.65 -12.99 -29.74
CA HIS A 437 -0.05 -14.20 -29.15
C HIS A 437 1.19 -13.99 -28.27
N ILE A 438 1.44 -12.75 -27.87
CA ILE A 438 2.56 -12.41 -26.98
C ILE A 438 2.19 -12.78 -25.54
N ALA A 439 3.14 -13.37 -24.82
CA ALA A 439 3.00 -13.70 -23.41
C ALA A 439 3.33 -12.50 -22.51
N TYR A 440 2.56 -12.35 -21.44
CA TYR A 440 2.74 -11.35 -20.38
C TYR A 440 2.71 -12.03 -19.02
N ALA A 441 3.41 -11.44 -18.02
CA ALA A 441 3.45 -11.93 -16.66
C ALA A 441 3.35 -10.79 -15.65
N GLY A 442 2.57 -10.99 -14.58
CA GLY A 442 2.45 -10.10 -13.41
C GLY A 442 2.96 -10.80 -12.16
N ASN A 443 3.74 -10.08 -11.34
CA ASN A 443 4.36 -10.60 -10.12
C ASN A 443 4.47 -9.51 -9.04
N ASP A 444 5.15 -9.80 -7.91
CA ASP A 444 5.32 -8.84 -6.81
C ASP A 444 6.21 -7.64 -7.14
N GLY A 445 6.92 -7.67 -8.27
CA GLY A 445 7.75 -6.57 -8.74
C GLY A 445 7.17 -5.77 -9.89
N GLY A 446 6.08 -6.22 -10.52
CA GLY A 446 5.47 -5.48 -11.61
C GLY A 446 4.95 -6.32 -12.77
N PHE A 447 5.07 -5.78 -13.97
CA PHE A 447 4.49 -6.30 -15.18
C PHE A 447 5.52 -6.48 -16.28
N TYR A 448 5.49 -7.64 -16.94
CA TYR A 448 6.51 -8.07 -17.89
C TYR A 448 5.88 -8.56 -19.20
N LYS A 449 6.60 -8.31 -20.31
CA LYS A 449 6.25 -8.74 -21.66
C LYS A 449 7.36 -9.63 -22.23
N TYR A 450 7.01 -10.74 -22.86
CA TYR A 450 7.96 -11.59 -23.56
C TYR A 450 8.27 -11.04 -24.94
N MET A 451 9.55 -10.86 -25.27
CA MET A 451 10.05 -10.38 -26.55
C MET A 451 10.65 -11.54 -27.33
N GLU A 452 9.89 -12.11 -28.27
CA GLU A 452 10.32 -13.29 -29.05
C GLU A 452 11.63 -13.07 -29.79
N ASN A 453 11.80 -11.91 -30.43
CA ASN A 453 12.99 -11.55 -31.20
C ASN A 453 14.26 -11.48 -30.33
N LEU A 454 14.13 -11.27 -29.04
CA LEU A 454 15.22 -11.24 -28.07
C LEU A 454 15.28 -12.48 -27.18
N ASN A 455 14.26 -13.34 -27.26
CA ASN A 455 14.07 -14.51 -26.40
C ASN A 455 14.22 -14.16 -24.91
N THR A 456 13.59 -13.04 -24.48
CA THR A 456 13.72 -12.51 -23.12
C THR A 456 12.44 -11.84 -22.64
N TRP A 457 12.26 -11.81 -21.34
CA TRP A 457 11.24 -10.99 -20.69
C TRP A 457 11.77 -9.57 -20.44
N VAL A 458 10.94 -8.58 -20.71
CA VAL A 458 11.23 -7.17 -20.50
C VAL A 458 10.22 -6.60 -19.51
N ASP A 459 10.72 -5.90 -18.50
CA ASP A 459 9.90 -5.14 -17.55
C ASP A 459 9.27 -3.93 -18.27
N ILE A 460 7.94 -3.84 -18.21
CA ILE A 460 7.14 -2.74 -18.76
C ILE A 460 6.30 -2.04 -17.67
N SER A 461 6.82 -2.07 -16.43
CA SER A 461 6.17 -1.46 -15.27
C SER A 461 6.38 0.05 -15.15
N ASP A 462 7.28 0.64 -15.97
CA ASP A 462 7.51 2.09 -15.94
C ASP A 462 6.21 2.85 -16.19
N GLY A 463 5.83 3.76 -15.29
CA GLY A 463 4.55 4.47 -15.30
C GLY A 463 3.52 3.94 -14.30
N LEU A 464 3.76 2.77 -13.68
CA LEU A 464 2.91 2.21 -12.64
C LEU A 464 3.32 2.74 -11.27
N GLU A 465 2.45 3.44 -10.60
CA GLU A 465 2.65 3.92 -9.22
C GLU A 465 1.89 2.99 -8.26
N ILE A 466 2.46 1.80 -7.99
CA ILE A 466 1.78 0.75 -7.23
C ILE A 466 2.60 0.23 -6.04
N SER A 467 3.67 0.94 -5.65
CA SER A 467 4.53 0.56 -4.52
C SER A 467 3.79 0.60 -3.19
N GLN A 468 4.01 -0.44 -2.37
CA GLN A 468 3.38 -0.64 -1.06
C GLN A 468 4.40 -0.28 0.02
N PHE A 469 4.46 0.99 0.45
CA PHE A 469 5.40 1.44 1.47
C PHE A 469 4.85 1.28 2.88
N TYR A 470 5.70 0.78 3.78
CA TYR A 470 5.46 0.73 5.22
C TYR A 470 5.91 2.02 5.90
N ASN A 471 7.10 2.51 5.58
CA ASN A 471 7.71 3.68 6.20
C ASN A 471 8.48 4.53 5.20
N LEU A 472 8.84 5.75 5.61
CA LEU A 472 9.71 6.64 4.86
C LEU A 472 10.68 7.39 5.79
N GLY A 473 11.79 7.87 5.23
CA GLY A 473 12.75 8.75 5.90
C GLY A 473 13.17 9.88 4.98
N LEU A 474 13.14 11.11 5.49
CA LEU A 474 13.48 12.32 4.74
C LEU A 474 14.89 12.82 5.09
N SER A 475 15.67 13.20 4.08
CA SER A 475 16.84 14.04 4.33
C SER A 475 16.38 15.46 4.70
N GLN A 476 16.82 15.99 5.85
CA GLN A 476 16.52 17.36 6.25
C GLN A 476 17.43 18.37 5.57
N SER A 477 18.57 17.96 5.02
CA SER A 477 19.49 18.77 4.26
C SER A 477 19.21 18.84 2.76
N ASN A 478 18.49 17.82 2.22
CA ASN A 478 18.20 17.70 0.79
C ASN A 478 16.75 17.28 0.55
N PRO A 479 15.85 18.20 0.16
CA PRO A 479 14.42 17.93 -0.01
C PRO A 479 14.10 16.95 -1.16
N ASN A 480 15.08 16.60 -1.97
CA ASN A 480 14.95 15.68 -3.09
C ASN A 480 15.52 14.28 -2.78
N ARG A 481 15.85 14.01 -1.50
CA ARG A 481 16.30 12.71 -1.06
C ARG A 481 15.34 12.12 -0.04
N ILE A 482 14.74 10.99 -0.41
CA ILE A 482 13.78 10.24 0.39
C ILE A 482 14.20 8.77 0.36
N VAL A 483 14.12 8.09 1.48
CA VAL A 483 14.18 6.62 1.52
C VAL A 483 12.81 6.09 1.93
N ALA A 484 12.43 4.93 1.41
CA ALA A 484 11.15 4.30 1.76
C ALA A 484 11.27 2.78 1.76
N GLY A 485 10.66 2.13 2.75
CA GLY A 485 10.65 0.68 2.90
C GLY A 485 9.42 0.07 2.25
N ALA A 486 9.61 -0.79 1.23
CA ALA A 486 8.56 -1.38 0.41
C ALA A 486 8.37 -2.86 0.68
N GLN A 487 7.11 -3.31 0.72
CA GLN A 487 6.77 -4.73 0.73
C GLN A 487 7.33 -5.42 -0.51
N ASP A 488 8.03 -6.55 -0.33
CA ASP A 488 8.65 -7.41 -1.34
C ASP A 488 9.72 -6.74 -2.24
N ASN A 489 9.83 -5.39 -2.23
CA ASN A 489 10.73 -4.63 -3.09
C ASN A 489 11.92 -4.00 -2.36
N GLY A 490 11.97 -4.15 -1.03
CA GLY A 490 13.10 -3.72 -0.20
C GLY A 490 13.07 -2.23 0.13
N THR A 491 14.24 -1.66 0.47
CA THR A 491 14.35 -0.22 0.71
C THR A 491 14.76 0.47 -0.58
N GLU A 492 14.00 1.49 -0.93
CA GLU A 492 14.17 2.29 -2.13
C GLU A 492 14.54 3.73 -1.76
N MET A 493 15.31 4.39 -2.61
CA MET A 493 15.80 5.74 -2.39
C MET A 493 15.54 6.65 -3.59
N LEU A 494 14.81 7.72 -3.37
CA LEU A 494 14.69 8.82 -4.31
C LEU A 494 15.92 9.73 -4.20
N THR A 495 16.55 10.00 -5.34
CA THR A 495 17.56 11.04 -5.46
C THR A 495 17.19 11.94 -6.63
N ASN A 496 16.81 13.19 -6.36
CA ASN A 496 16.24 14.14 -7.31
C ASN A 496 14.93 13.66 -7.93
N SER A 497 14.98 12.86 -8.99
CA SER A 497 13.79 12.31 -9.69
C SER A 497 13.94 10.83 -10.02
N THR A 498 15.01 10.20 -9.58
CA THR A 498 15.30 8.79 -9.85
C THR A 498 15.19 7.97 -8.58
N TRP A 499 14.50 6.85 -8.65
CA TRP A 499 14.42 5.87 -7.58
C TRP A 499 15.41 4.73 -7.81
N ASP A 500 16.18 4.42 -6.77
CA ASP A 500 17.13 3.32 -6.74
C ASP A 500 16.75 2.33 -5.63
N ALA A 501 16.88 1.04 -5.89
CA ALA A 501 16.73 0.00 -4.89
C ALA A 501 18.06 -0.21 -4.17
N ILE A 502 18.14 0.14 -2.90
CA ILE A 502 19.38 0.17 -2.13
C ILE A 502 19.54 -1.00 -1.16
N MET A 503 18.44 -1.66 -0.76
CA MET A 503 18.46 -2.85 0.08
C MET A 503 17.34 -3.81 -0.32
N GLY A 504 17.51 -5.11 -0.08
CA GLY A 504 16.51 -6.13 -0.39
C GLY A 504 15.69 -6.57 0.82
N GLY A 505 14.82 -7.58 0.62
CA GLY A 505 13.86 -8.08 1.62
C GLY A 505 12.54 -7.35 1.53
N ASP A 506 11.74 -7.35 2.62
CA ASP A 506 10.69 -6.34 2.84
C ASP A 506 11.38 -5.16 3.52
N GLY A 507 11.35 -3.99 2.88
CA GLY A 507 11.84 -2.77 3.49
C GLY A 507 10.86 -2.30 4.56
N MET A 508 11.39 -1.94 5.72
CA MET A 508 10.62 -1.50 6.88
C MET A 508 11.01 -0.07 7.29
N GLU A 509 11.19 0.17 8.57
CA GLU A 509 11.64 1.47 9.07
C GLU A 509 12.93 1.92 8.38
N CYS A 510 13.02 3.20 8.02
CA CYS A 510 14.21 3.78 7.40
C CYS A 510 14.37 5.26 7.77
N LYS A 511 15.61 5.70 8.01
CA LYS A 511 15.94 7.08 8.38
C LYS A 511 17.19 7.55 7.63
N ILE A 512 17.24 8.84 7.31
CA ILE A 512 18.43 9.51 6.77
C ILE A 512 19.04 10.40 7.85
N ASP A 513 20.35 10.38 8.00
CA ASP A 513 21.05 11.26 8.93
C ASP A 513 20.74 12.73 8.61
N HIS A 514 20.47 13.52 9.65
CA HIS A 514 20.06 14.93 9.51
C HIS A 514 21.14 15.84 8.92
N TYR A 515 22.41 15.43 8.99
CA TYR A 515 23.58 16.23 8.59
C TYR A 515 24.31 15.69 7.37
N ASP A 516 24.27 14.36 7.14
CA ASP A 516 24.90 13.70 5.99
C ASP A 516 23.91 12.71 5.34
N ASP A 517 23.36 13.10 4.22
CA ASP A 517 22.37 12.31 3.51
C ASP A 517 22.93 11.05 2.81
N ASN A 518 24.23 10.77 2.92
CA ASN A 518 24.84 9.48 2.54
C ASN A 518 24.79 8.45 3.67
N ILE A 519 24.55 8.91 4.91
CA ILE A 519 24.35 8.01 6.05
C ILE A 519 22.88 7.68 6.13
N ILE A 520 22.55 6.40 5.91
CA ILE A 520 21.17 5.90 5.90
C ILE A 520 21.10 4.69 6.81
N TYR A 521 20.03 4.64 7.59
CA TYR A 521 19.63 3.49 8.37
C TYR A 521 18.39 2.88 7.71
N ALA A 522 18.38 1.58 7.55
CA ALA A 522 17.24 0.85 7.01
C ALA A 522 17.17 -0.54 7.62
N GLU A 523 15.99 -1.06 7.73
CA GLU A 523 15.79 -2.43 8.17
C GLU A 523 15.01 -3.26 7.15
N TYR A 524 15.22 -4.56 7.18
CA TYR A 524 14.31 -5.54 6.65
C TYR A 524 13.61 -6.23 7.82
N GLN A 525 12.50 -6.87 7.55
CA GLN A 525 11.57 -7.42 8.56
C GLN A 525 12.26 -8.03 9.79
N TYR A 526 11.57 -7.94 10.94
CA TYR A 526 12.01 -8.47 12.24
C TYR A 526 13.23 -7.77 12.85
N GLY A 527 13.40 -6.48 12.58
CA GLY A 527 14.45 -5.67 13.19
C GLY A 527 15.84 -5.92 12.60
N GLY A 528 15.92 -6.32 11.34
CA GLY A 528 17.19 -6.50 10.66
C GLY A 528 17.87 -5.19 10.27
N ILE A 529 18.10 -4.27 11.24
CA ILE A 529 18.64 -2.93 11.00
C ILE A 529 20.06 -2.95 10.46
N ARG A 530 20.31 -2.10 9.46
CA ARG A 530 21.60 -1.90 8.81
C ARG A 530 21.90 -0.42 8.63
N LYS A 531 23.17 -0.10 8.49
CA LYS A 531 23.68 1.24 8.23
C LYS A 531 24.56 1.28 6.99
N THR A 532 24.36 2.28 6.16
CA THR A 532 25.30 2.67 5.09
C THR A 532 25.91 4.03 5.40
N ASN A 533 27.15 4.27 4.92
CA ASN A 533 27.81 5.56 4.96
C ASN A 533 28.11 6.09 3.55
N ASN A 534 27.53 5.49 2.51
CA ASN A 534 27.82 5.79 1.12
C ASN A 534 26.60 5.69 0.22
N GLY A 535 25.46 6.15 0.72
CA GLY A 535 24.21 6.26 -0.05
C GLY A 535 23.66 4.93 -0.52
N GLY A 536 23.79 3.86 0.27
CA GLY A 536 23.20 2.55 -0.03
C GLY A 536 24.11 1.59 -0.83
N ASN A 537 25.35 2.00 -1.20
CA ASN A 537 26.23 1.10 -1.96
C ASN A 537 26.74 -0.09 -1.13
N ASN A 538 27.00 0.12 0.17
CA ASN A 538 27.41 -0.94 1.08
C ASN A 538 26.70 -0.80 2.42
N TRP A 539 26.37 -1.93 3.04
CA TRP A 539 25.61 -1.99 4.27
C TRP A 539 26.34 -2.77 5.36
N ASN A 540 26.37 -2.21 6.55
CA ASN A 540 26.86 -2.89 7.76
C ASN A 540 25.68 -3.33 8.61
N ASN A 541 25.70 -4.56 9.12
CA ASN A 541 24.75 -5.01 10.10
C ASN A 541 25.06 -4.32 11.45
N ILE A 542 24.07 -3.63 12.02
CA ILE A 542 24.18 -2.95 13.30
C ILE A 542 23.14 -3.43 14.32
N LYS A 543 22.49 -4.57 14.06
CA LYS A 543 21.48 -5.16 14.92
C LYS A 543 22.03 -5.43 16.33
N PRO A 544 21.40 -4.90 17.42
CA PRO A 544 21.90 -5.05 18.79
C PRO A 544 21.77 -6.46 19.35
N VAL A 545 20.83 -7.25 18.86
CA VAL A 545 20.43 -8.55 19.43
C VAL A 545 20.36 -9.64 18.37
N SER A 546 20.40 -10.90 18.81
CA SER A 546 20.32 -12.06 17.93
C SER A 546 18.87 -12.54 17.68
N TYR A 547 17.93 -12.17 18.56
CA TYR A 547 16.51 -12.52 18.40
C TYR A 547 15.76 -11.56 17.50
N GLU A 548 14.56 -11.94 17.07
CA GLU A 548 13.72 -11.18 16.16
C GLU A 548 12.92 -10.10 16.90
N GLY A 549 12.70 -8.95 16.26
CA GLY A 549 11.78 -7.89 16.67
C GLY A 549 10.38 -8.08 16.11
N GLY A 550 9.57 -7.04 16.17
CA GLY A 550 8.30 -6.98 15.49
C GLY A 550 8.43 -7.07 13.96
N TRP A 551 7.32 -7.24 13.25
CA TRP A 551 7.30 -7.21 11.79
C TRP A 551 7.98 -5.95 11.25
N ASN A 552 7.56 -4.79 11.74
CA ASN A 552 8.23 -3.50 11.63
C ASN A 552 8.77 -3.13 13.02
N THR A 553 10.07 -2.95 13.17
CA THR A 553 10.73 -2.70 14.46
C THR A 553 11.04 -1.21 14.58
N PRO A 554 10.43 -0.48 15.55
CA PRO A 554 10.56 0.97 15.59
C PRO A 554 11.96 1.38 16.05
N TYR A 555 12.55 2.38 15.38
CA TYR A 555 13.75 3.08 15.85
C TYR A 555 13.72 4.56 15.51
N GLU A 556 14.35 5.35 16.34
CA GLU A 556 14.46 6.80 16.17
C GLU A 556 15.91 7.26 16.30
N MET A 557 16.25 8.28 15.51
CA MET A 557 17.50 9.01 15.57
C MET A 557 17.26 10.41 16.17
N HIS A 558 18.09 10.81 17.13
CA HIS A 558 17.93 12.13 17.74
C HIS A 558 18.21 13.26 16.73
N SER A 559 17.32 14.25 16.70
CA SER A 559 17.31 15.30 15.65
C SER A 559 18.53 16.23 15.65
N SER A 560 19.23 16.39 16.76
CA SER A 560 20.43 17.23 16.90
C SER A 560 21.70 16.46 17.31
N ASN A 561 21.60 15.15 17.60
CA ASN A 561 22.71 14.28 17.94
C ASN A 561 22.66 13.01 17.09
N ASN A 562 23.25 13.04 15.90
CA ASN A 562 23.23 11.93 14.94
C ASN A 562 23.99 10.66 15.39
N ASN A 563 24.70 10.71 16.52
CA ASN A 563 25.28 9.51 17.14
C ASN A 563 24.29 8.76 18.02
N LEU A 564 23.21 9.43 18.43
CA LEU A 564 22.20 8.86 19.30
C LEU A 564 21.07 8.23 18.49
N ILE A 565 20.93 6.93 18.66
CA ILE A 565 19.85 6.11 18.07
C ILE A 565 19.25 5.24 19.15
N VAL A 566 17.93 5.10 19.13
CA VAL A 566 17.19 4.22 20.02
C VAL A 566 16.35 3.25 19.18
N ILE A 567 16.37 1.96 19.50
CA ILE A 567 15.60 0.92 18.82
C ILE A 567 14.84 0.04 19.81
N GLY A 568 13.63 -0.37 19.44
CA GLY A 568 12.74 -1.17 20.28
C GLY A 568 12.47 -2.56 19.74
N TYR A 569 12.98 -3.56 20.43
CA TYR A 569 12.59 -4.97 20.31
C TYR A 569 11.54 -5.32 21.37
N GLU A 570 11.77 -6.37 22.19
CA GLU A 570 11.06 -6.55 23.47
C GLU A 570 11.62 -5.60 24.53
N GLU A 571 12.87 -5.20 24.36
CA GLU A 571 13.58 -4.21 25.19
C GLU A 571 14.03 -3.02 24.34
N VAL A 572 14.32 -1.91 24.99
CA VAL A 572 14.87 -0.71 24.37
C VAL A 572 16.38 -0.74 24.42
N TYR A 573 17.01 -0.50 23.27
CA TYR A 573 18.45 -0.38 23.12
C TYR A 573 18.82 1.03 22.67
N ARG A 574 19.86 1.61 23.27
CA ARG A 574 20.38 2.94 22.99
C ARG A 574 21.83 2.83 22.49
N SER A 575 22.13 3.55 21.42
CA SER A 575 23.50 3.72 20.92
C SER A 575 23.85 5.19 20.91
N GLU A 576 25.01 5.54 21.45
CA GLU A 576 25.64 6.88 21.36
C GLU A 576 26.78 6.91 20.34
N THR A 577 26.84 5.88 19.52
CA THR A 577 27.93 5.66 18.54
C THR A 577 27.37 5.38 17.15
N ALA A 578 26.18 5.93 16.84
CA ALA A 578 25.53 5.76 15.55
C ALA A 578 25.34 4.29 15.16
N GLY A 579 24.97 3.44 16.12
CA GLY A 579 24.72 2.02 15.93
C GLY A 579 25.95 1.11 16.03
N ALA A 580 27.14 1.62 16.36
CA ALA A 580 28.34 0.79 16.46
C ALA A 580 28.41 0.00 17.79
N ILE A 581 27.93 0.60 18.88
CA ILE A 581 27.81 -0.01 20.20
C ILE A 581 26.40 0.25 20.72
N TRP A 582 25.80 -0.74 21.37
CA TRP A 582 24.45 -0.67 21.90
C TRP A 582 24.43 -1.07 23.38
N ASP A 583 23.70 -0.29 24.17
CA ASP A 583 23.39 -0.59 25.56
C ASP A 583 21.91 -0.93 25.69
N SER A 584 21.57 -2.00 26.42
CA SER A 584 20.20 -2.26 26.84
C SER A 584 19.85 -1.28 27.95
N ILE A 585 18.86 -0.43 27.73
CA ILE A 585 18.44 0.60 28.69
C ILE A 585 17.09 0.28 29.34
N SER A 586 16.61 -0.95 29.18
CA SER A 586 15.37 -1.38 29.81
C SER A 586 15.43 -2.84 30.24
N TYR A 587 14.52 -3.22 31.16
CA TYR A 587 14.29 -4.60 31.58
C TYR A 587 12.78 -4.82 31.71
N ASN A 588 12.23 -5.77 30.91
CA ASN A 588 10.81 -6.08 30.89
C ASN A 588 9.90 -4.84 30.62
N VAL A 589 10.37 -3.94 29.73
CA VAL A 589 9.64 -2.71 29.42
C VAL A 589 8.34 -3.03 28.69
N SER A 590 8.35 -4.00 27.80
CA SER A 590 7.22 -4.40 26.95
C SER A 590 6.34 -5.50 27.57
N GLY A 591 6.80 -6.18 28.63
CA GLY A 591 6.14 -7.37 29.16
C GLY A 591 6.26 -8.60 28.25
N GLY A 592 7.32 -8.68 27.43
CA GLY A 592 7.59 -9.77 26.49
C GLY A 592 6.87 -9.63 25.14
N GLN A 593 6.35 -8.44 24.82
CA GLN A 593 5.78 -8.13 23.52
C GLN A 593 6.78 -7.31 22.69
N ALA A 594 6.73 -7.41 21.36
CA ALA A 594 7.48 -6.50 20.53
C ALA A 594 6.97 -5.06 20.70
N LEU A 595 7.88 -4.10 20.74
CA LEU A 595 7.52 -2.68 20.74
C LEU A 595 6.96 -2.29 19.36
N LYS A 596 5.91 -1.45 19.36
CA LYS A 596 5.22 -0.96 18.16
C LYS A 596 5.68 0.44 17.75
N SER A 597 5.95 1.31 18.73
CA SER A 597 6.39 2.70 18.47
C SER A 597 7.36 3.15 19.54
N ILE A 598 8.35 3.93 19.12
CA ILE A 598 9.28 4.66 19.99
C ILE A 598 9.29 6.11 19.57
N ALA A 599 9.25 7.02 20.56
CA ALA A 599 9.46 8.45 20.36
C ALA A 599 10.60 8.94 21.24
N LEU A 600 11.61 9.56 20.63
CA LEU A 600 12.76 10.19 21.28
C LEU A 600 12.56 11.71 21.26
N ALA A 601 12.58 12.35 22.44
CA ALA A 601 12.28 13.77 22.53
C ALA A 601 13.41 14.64 21.93
N PRO A 602 13.13 15.47 20.91
CA PRO A 602 14.16 16.29 20.26
C PRO A 602 14.81 17.34 21.17
N SER A 603 14.14 17.74 22.26
CA SER A 603 14.63 18.75 23.21
C SER A 603 15.39 18.15 24.41
N ASP A 604 15.31 16.83 24.61
CA ASP A 604 15.95 16.16 25.75
C ASP A 604 16.19 14.68 25.40
N GLU A 605 17.45 14.33 25.15
CA GLU A 605 17.85 13.00 24.70
C GLU A 605 17.69 11.87 25.74
N ASP A 606 17.38 12.22 27.00
CA ASP A 606 17.11 11.28 28.05
C ASP A 606 15.64 10.88 28.15
N TYR A 607 14.75 11.60 27.43
CA TYR A 607 13.32 11.31 27.38
C TYR A 607 12.98 10.40 26.21
N ILE A 608 12.51 9.19 26.53
CA ILE A 608 12.12 8.18 25.54
C ILE A 608 10.76 7.61 25.93
N TYR A 609 9.84 7.60 24.97
CA TYR A 609 8.55 6.94 25.08
C TYR A 609 8.60 5.62 24.30
N ALA A 610 8.16 4.53 24.90
CA ALA A 610 8.13 3.20 24.28
C ALA A 610 6.74 2.58 24.44
N ALA A 611 6.13 2.17 23.33
CA ALA A 611 4.80 1.60 23.30
C ALA A 611 4.76 0.23 22.63
N THR A 612 4.00 -0.70 23.24
CA THR A 612 3.44 -1.87 22.57
C THR A 612 2.02 -1.55 22.11
N TYR A 613 1.33 -2.47 21.46
CA TYR A 613 -0.09 -2.28 21.17
C TYR A 613 -0.93 -2.03 22.44
N SER A 614 -0.57 -2.60 23.59
CA SER A 614 -1.38 -2.57 24.82
C SER A 614 -0.84 -1.70 25.96
N SER A 615 0.40 -1.25 25.89
CA SER A 615 1.06 -0.49 26.97
C SER A 615 1.92 0.64 26.43
N ILE A 616 2.16 1.65 27.26
CA ILE A 616 3.13 2.71 26.98
C ILE A 616 3.86 3.07 28.27
N LYS A 617 5.17 3.23 28.17
CA LYS A 617 6.06 3.65 29.26
C LYS A 617 6.95 4.80 28.80
N VAL A 618 7.42 5.57 29.77
CA VAL A 618 8.37 6.68 29.55
C VAL A 618 9.56 6.52 30.49
N THR A 619 10.74 6.81 29.98
CA THR A 619 11.93 7.13 30.77
C THR A 619 12.25 8.62 30.62
N LYS A 620 12.74 9.25 31.70
CA LYS A 620 13.18 10.64 31.77
C LYS A 620 14.64 10.75 32.22
N ASP A 621 15.34 9.61 32.24
CA ASP A 621 16.67 9.44 32.78
C ASP A 621 17.49 8.40 31.97
N ALA A 622 17.36 8.47 30.63
CA ALA A 622 18.06 7.61 29.68
C ALA A 622 17.88 6.10 29.91
N GLY A 623 16.74 5.69 30.50
CA GLY A 623 16.43 4.29 30.76
C GLY A 623 16.77 3.77 32.16
N ALA A 624 17.29 4.62 33.05
CA ALA A 624 17.55 4.20 34.43
C ALA A 624 16.25 3.82 35.17
N THR A 625 15.16 4.53 34.85
CA THR A 625 13.81 4.19 35.34
C THR A 625 12.77 4.27 34.21
N TRP A 626 11.78 3.37 34.27
CA TRP A 626 10.64 3.35 33.33
C TRP A 626 9.31 3.42 34.07
N VAL A 627 8.48 4.39 33.73
CA VAL A 627 7.18 4.62 34.33
C VAL A 627 6.07 4.24 33.36
N ASN A 628 5.11 3.43 33.80
CA ASN A 628 3.91 3.13 33.02
C ASN A 628 2.97 4.32 33.03
N ILE A 629 2.61 4.81 31.85
CA ILE A 629 1.78 6.00 31.63
C ILE A 629 0.48 5.68 30.88
N LYS A 630 0.06 4.42 30.80
CA LYS A 630 -1.18 3.99 30.12
C LYS A 630 -2.46 4.47 30.82
N SER A 631 -2.39 4.82 32.10
CA SER A 631 -3.56 5.28 32.88
C SER A 631 -4.18 6.54 32.25
N GLY A 632 -5.48 6.51 31.98
CA GLY A 632 -6.20 7.60 31.29
C GLY A 632 -6.39 7.39 29.77
N ILE A 633 -5.66 6.47 29.16
CA ILE A 633 -5.89 6.01 27.78
C ILE A 633 -6.75 4.74 27.82
N PRO A 634 -7.87 4.66 27.06
CA PRO A 634 -8.69 3.45 26.97
C PRO A 634 -7.89 2.23 26.51
N ASN A 635 -8.44 1.05 26.73
CA ASN A 635 -7.78 -0.20 26.38
C ASN A 635 -7.94 -0.53 24.89
N TYR A 636 -7.44 0.35 24.02
CA TYR A 636 -7.34 0.14 22.58
C TYR A 636 -5.87 0.03 22.17
N ASN A 637 -5.61 -0.62 21.03
CA ASN A 637 -4.26 -0.78 20.53
C ASN A 637 -3.66 0.58 20.17
N ILE A 638 -2.46 0.83 20.66
CA ILE A 638 -1.67 2.01 20.30
C ILE A 638 -1.07 1.76 18.92
N THR A 639 -1.24 2.72 18.03
CA THR A 639 -0.72 2.66 16.67
C THR A 639 0.55 3.47 16.51
N ASP A 640 0.62 4.65 17.16
CA ASP A 640 1.80 5.50 17.09
C ASP A 640 1.92 6.44 18.29
N VAL A 641 3.16 6.96 18.51
CA VAL A 641 3.51 7.91 19.57
C VAL A 641 4.42 9.00 18.98
N THR A 642 4.08 10.27 19.20
CA THR A 642 4.94 11.40 18.83
C THR A 642 5.09 12.38 19.98
N VAL A 643 6.25 13.06 20.07
CA VAL A 643 6.59 14.00 21.14
C VAL A 643 6.92 15.38 20.57
N ALA A 644 6.59 16.46 21.30
CA ALA A 644 6.84 17.80 20.83
C ALA A 644 8.34 18.11 20.78
N ASN A 645 8.77 18.82 19.73
CA ASN A 645 10.18 19.16 19.49
C ASN A 645 10.79 20.03 20.59
N ASN A 646 9.98 20.81 21.32
CA ASN A 646 10.44 21.81 22.30
C ASN A 646 10.00 21.53 23.74
N ASN A 647 9.28 20.45 23.98
CA ASN A 647 8.82 20.07 25.32
C ASN A 647 8.73 18.53 25.42
N PRO A 648 9.65 17.88 26.14
CA PRO A 648 9.70 16.42 26.23
C PRO A 648 8.51 15.83 26.99
N ASP A 649 7.84 16.63 27.85
CA ASP A 649 6.64 16.21 28.58
C ASP A 649 5.35 16.30 27.75
N ARG A 650 5.40 16.87 26.52
CA ARG A 650 4.23 16.95 25.66
C ARG A 650 4.27 15.84 24.59
N VAL A 651 3.31 14.93 24.69
CA VAL A 651 3.28 13.70 23.88
C VAL A 651 1.87 13.40 23.42
N TRP A 652 1.76 12.82 22.22
CA TRP A 652 0.50 12.33 21.64
C TRP A 652 0.58 10.84 21.36
N VAL A 653 -0.59 10.19 21.49
CA VAL A 653 -0.78 8.76 21.21
C VAL A 653 -1.98 8.59 20.30
N THR A 654 -1.83 7.78 19.27
CA THR A 654 -2.92 7.37 18.37
C THR A 654 -3.38 5.96 18.65
N LEU A 655 -4.64 5.66 18.32
CA LEU A 655 -5.29 4.40 18.67
C LEU A 655 -6.02 3.78 17.47
N SER A 656 -6.02 2.45 17.42
CA SER A 656 -6.73 1.61 16.45
C SER A 656 -8.22 1.53 16.76
N GLN A 657 -8.98 2.64 16.55
CA GLN A 657 -10.38 2.68 16.94
C GLN A 657 -11.32 3.07 15.80
N TYR A 658 -12.43 2.33 15.67
CA TYR A 658 -13.46 2.53 14.66
C TYR A 658 -14.64 3.42 15.10
N ASN A 659 -14.61 3.97 16.31
CA ASN A 659 -15.61 4.94 16.75
C ASN A 659 -15.09 6.38 16.63
N SER A 660 -15.98 7.36 16.82
CA SER A 660 -15.66 8.79 16.72
C SER A 660 -15.06 9.40 18.00
N SER A 661 -14.86 8.63 19.07
CA SER A 661 -14.67 9.22 20.40
C SER A 661 -13.28 8.99 21.02
N HIS A 662 -12.49 8.03 20.58
CA HIS A 662 -11.26 7.65 21.26
C HIS A 662 -10.15 7.27 20.25
N LYS A 663 -9.57 8.27 19.57
CA LYS A 663 -8.54 8.04 18.54
C LYS A 663 -7.21 8.68 18.87
N ILE A 664 -7.20 9.85 19.49
CA ILE A 664 -6.00 10.63 19.75
C ILE A 664 -6.04 11.19 21.16
N TYR A 665 -4.98 10.97 21.90
CA TYR A 665 -4.78 11.48 23.25
C TYR A 665 -3.51 12.32 23.31
N GLU A 666 -3.57 13.42 24.08
CA GLU A 666 -2.47 14.33 24.36
C GLU A 666 -2.17 14.34 25.86
N SER A 667 -0.90 14.33 26.21
CA SER A 667 -0.41 14.66 27.55
C SER A 667 0.53 15.86 27.47
N ILE A 668 0.49 16.73 28.48
CA ILE A 668 1.39 17.88 28.64
C ILE A 668 2.28 17.76 29.87
N ASP A 669 2.23 16.62 30.55
CA ASP A 669 2.93 16.31 31.80
C ASP A 669 3.63 14.95 31.80
N GLY A 670 4.09 14.53 30.62
CA GLY A 670 4.87 13.29 30.42
C GLY A 670 4.05 12.03 30.63
N GLY A 671 2.76 12.06 30.32
CA GLY A 671 1.87 10.92 30.39
C GLY A 671 1.22 10.70 31.77
N THR A 672 1.40 11.64 32.73
CA THR A 672 0.72 11.57 34.04
C THR A 672 -0.79 11.74 33.88
N ASN A 673 -1.22 12.67 33.04
CA ASN A 673 -2.62 12.90 32.67
C ASN A 673 -2.76 12.94 31.15
N TRP A 674 -3.90 12.41 30.67
CA TRP A 674 -4.22 12.37 29.24
C TRP A 674 -5.52 13.09 28.92
N ILE A 675 -5.50 13.89 27.90
CA ILE A 675 -6.64 14.64 27.37
C ILE A 675 -7.03 14.00 26.03
N ASN A 676 -8.29 13.65 25.88
CA ASN A 676 -8.82 13.18 24.59
C ASN A 676 -8.99 14.37 23.64
N ILE A 677 -8.22 14.40 22.56
CA ILE A 677 -8.28 15.45 21.52
C ILE A 677 -8.90 14.95 20.22
N THR A 678 -9.56 13.80 20.24
CA THR A 678 -10.19 13.19 19.05
C THR A 678 -11.18 14.15 18.38
N ALA A 679 -11.93 14.96 19.17
CA ALA A 679 -12.88 15.95 18.66
C ALA A 679 -13.84 15.35 17.60
N THR A 680 -14.20 16.13 16.57
CA THR A 680 -14.97 15.65 15.40
C THR A 680 -14.16 15.81 14.12
N GLY A 681 -14.66 15.27 13.00
CA GLY A 681 -14.03 15.41 11.67
C GLY A 681 -13.11 14.28 11.26
N LEU A 682 -12.61 13.44 12.20
CA LEU A 682 -11.89 12.22 11.83
C LEU A 682 -12.86 11.13 11.34
N PRO A 683 -12.43 10.29 10.37
CA PRO A 683 -13.23 9.14 9.98
C PRO A 683 -13.32 8.12 11.12
N ASN A 684 -14.36 7.26 11.11
CA ASN A 684 -14.48 6.15 12.06
C ASN A 684 -13.56 4.98 11.68
N LEU A 685 -12.30 5.29 11.44
CA LEU A 685 -11.21 4.38 11.07
C LEU A 685 -10.04 4.58 12.04
N PRO A 686 -9.12 3.62 12.16
CA PRO A 686 -7.88 3.78 12.90
C PRO A 686 -7.08 5.01 12.44
N VAL A 687 -6.32 5.58 13.35
CA VAL A 687 -5.26 6.55 13.04
C VAL A 687 -3.95 5.78 13.05
N ASN A 688 -3.27 5.73 11.91
CA ASN A 688 -2.09 4.89 11.71
C ASN A 688 -0.81 5.56 12.20
N CYS A 689 -0.66 6.87 11.95
CA CYS A 689 0.52 7.65 12.31
C CYS A 689 0.14 9.10 12.66
N ILE A 690 1.02 9.80 13.38
CA ILE A 690 0.85 11.19 13.78
C ILE A 690 2.17 11.93 13.75
N VAL A 691 2.19 13.16 13.19
CA VAL A 691 3.34 14.06 13.26
C VAL A 691 2.95 15.43 13.78
N TYR A 692 3.84 16.02 14.56
CA TYR A 692 3.73 17.35 15.11
C TYR A 692 4.60 18.33 14.33
N GLN A 693 4.01 19.42 13.87
CA GLN A 693 4.74 20.50 13.21
C GLN A 693 5.23 21.52 14.24
N HIS A 694 6.55 21.55 14.43
CA HIS A 694 7.21 22.53 15.30
C HIS A 694 7.03 23.96 14.80
N SER A 695 7.00 24.93 15.73
CA SER A 695 7.03 26.40 15.52
C SER A 695 5.77 27.06 14.93
N THR A 696 4.61 26.42 15.02
CA THR A 696 3.34 26.98 14.57
C THR A 696 2.32 27.03 15.72
N ASN A 697 1.03 26.96 15.39
CA ASN A 697 -0.05 26.89 16.39
C ASN A 697 -0.28 25.44 16.85
N ASP A 698 0.77 24.66 17.09
CA ASP A 698 0.71 23.22 17.43
C ASP A 698 -0.04 22.41 16.35
N ASP A 699 0.43 22.51 15.13
CA ASP A 699 -0.17 21.80 14.00
C ASP A 699 0.11 20.31 14.10
N LEU A 700 -0.94 19.51 13.95
CA LEU A 700 -0.90 18.05 13.95
C LEU A 700 -1.44 17.52 12.62
N TYR A 701 -0.76 16.54 12.06
CA TYR A 701 -1.22 15.78 10.91
C TYR A 701 -1.31 14.31 11.29
N VAL A 702 -2.35 13.64 10.83
CA VAL A 702 -2.54 12.21 11.07
C VAL A 702 -2.83 11.48 9.76
N GLY A 703 -2.22 10.30 9.62
CA GLY A 703 -2.51 9.37 8.54
C GLY A 703 -3.57 8.36 8.95
N THR A 704 -4.48 8.06 8.03
CA THR A 704 -5.57 7.08 8.20
C THR A 704 -5.65 6.15 7.00
N ASP A 705 -6.59 5.19 7.02
CA ASP A 705 -6.84 4.31 5.88
C ASP A 705 -7.51 5.01 4.68
N VAL A 706 -7.89 6.30 4.81
CA VAL A 706 -8.55 7.10 3.76
C VAL A 706 -7.88 8.46 3.56
N GLY A 707 -6.59 8.57 3.83
CA GLY A 707 -5.81 9.78 3.62
C GLY A 707 -5.40 10.51 4.89
N VAL A 708 -5.12 11.81 4.77
CA VAL A 708 -4.51 12.65 5.81
C VAL A 708 -5.51 13.66 6.37
N TYR A 709 -5.45 13.87 7.69
CA TYR A 709 -6.24 14.87 8.40
C TYR A 709 -5.33 15.82 9.20
N TYR A 710 -5.82 17.03 9.40
CA TYR A 710 -5.10 18.12 10.03
C TYR A 710 -5.93 18.80 11.13
N LYS A 711 -5.27 19.22 12.19
CA LYS A 711 -5.81 20.04 13.25
C LYS A 711 -4.72 20.87 13.92
N ASN A 712 -5.07 22.04 14.47
CA ASN A 712 -4.20 22.81 15.35
C ASN A 712 -4.96 23.31 16.60
N ASN A 713 -4.25 24.02 17.49
CA ASN A 713 -4.81 24.48 18.76
C ASN A 713 -5.89 25.57 18.62
N THR A 714 -6.05 26.19 17.46
CA THR A 714 -7.10 27.19 17.18
C THR A 714 -8.38 26.56 16.63
N MET A 715 -8.35 25.27 16.31
CA MET A 715 -9.43 24.53 15.67
C MET A 715 -10.16 23.64 16.69
N THR A 716 -11.48 23.57 16.60
CA THR A 716 -12.29 22.61 17.37
C THR A 716 -12.20 21.21 16.80
N ASP A 717 -12.17 21.10 15.46
CA ASP A 717 -12.37 19.86 14.73
C ASP A 717 -11.18 19.54 13.83
N TRP A 718 -10.99 18.25 13.53
CA TRP A 718 -10.09 17.80 12.47
C TRP A 718 -10.70 18.10 11.10
N VAL A 719 -9.86 18.42 10.14
CA VAL A 719 -10.27 18.65 8.75
C VAL A 719 -9.47 17.78 7.80
N PRO A 720 -10.07 17.32 6.70
CA PRO A 720 -9.32 16.61 5.66
C PRO A 720 -8.18 17.47 5.10
N PHE A 721 -7.02 16.85 4.93
CA PHE A 721 -5.81 17.44 4.33
C PHE A 721 -5.31 16.51 3.21
N MET A 722 -6.15 16.25 2.20
CA MET A 722 -5.92 15.19 1.22
C MET A 722 -6.20 15.60 -0.24
N ASN A 723 -6.26 16.89 -0.55
CA ASN A 723 -6.49 17.33 -1.93
C ASN A 723 -5.33 16.87 -2.85
N GLY A 724 -5.65 16.06 -3.87
CA GLY A 724 -4.70 15.42 -4.77
C GLY A 724 -4.18 14.05 -4.32
N LEU A 725 -4.41 13.62 -3.06
CA LEU A 725 -4.02 12.30 -2.57
C LEU A 725 -5.09 11.25 -2.98
N PRO A 726 -4.71 10.09 -3.52
CA PRO A 726 -5.63 8.98 -3.75
C PRO A 726 -6.27 8.49 -2.44
N ASN A 727 -7.39 7.79 -2.55
CA ASN A 727 -7.98 7.09 -1.42
C ASN A 727 -7.17 5.84 -1.06
N VAL A 728 -6.14 6.02 -0.28
CA VAL A 728 -5.13 5.00 0.04
C VAL A 728 -4.75 5.05 1.52
N ILE A 729 -4.34 3.90 2.05
CA ILE A 729 -3.81 3.79 3.40
C ILE A 729 -2.52 4.62 3.51
N VAL A 730 -2.49 5.56 4.45
CA VAL A 730 -1.29 6.31 4.81
C VAL A 730 -0.64 5.62 6.02
N LYS A 731 0.55 5.10 5.82
CA LYS A 731 1.29 4.33 6.84
C LYS A 731 2.20 5.21 7.68
N GLU A 732 2.81 6.22 7.06
CA GLU A 732 3.76 7.13 7.71
C GLU A 732 3.63 8.54 7.16
N LEU A 733 3.93 9.53 8.01
CA LEU A 733 4.04 10.94 7.66
C LEU A 733 5.35 11.50 8.20
N GLU A 734 6.10 12.25 7.38
CA GLU A 734 7.28 13.00 7.84
C GLU A 734 7.29 14.43 7.31
N ILE A 735 7.85 15.35 8.10
CA ILE A 735 7.94 16.78 7.77
C ILE A 735 9.37 17.14 7.38
N HIS A 736 9.52 17.79 6.23
CA HIS A 736 10.75 18.48 5.85
C HIS A 736 10.64 19.95 6.24
N TYR A 737 11.27 20.30 7.37
CA TYR A 737 11.08 21.63 8.00
C TYR A 737 11.62 22.80 7.16
N THR A 738 12.79 22.62 6.53
CA THR A 738 13.43 23.69 5.72
C THR A 738 12.64 23.99 4.45
N GLU A 739 12.09 22.99 3.79
CA GLU A 739 11.26 23.14 2.59
C GLU A 739 9.80 23.54 2.93
N GLY A 740 9.35 23.26 4.14
CA GLY A 740 7.96 23.49 4.56
C GLY A 740 6.98 22.52 3.90
N THR A 741 7.36 21.23 3.80
CA THR A 741 6.56 20.18 3.17
C THR A 741 6.35 18.98 4.09
N ILE A 742 5.30 18.22 3.81
CA ILE A 742 4.99 16.95 4.45
C ILE A 742 4.95 15.86 3.37
N SER A 743 5.54 14.72 3.68
CA SER A 743 5.52 13.52 2.82
C SER A 743 4.75 12.39 3.48
N ALA A 744 4.09 11.57 2.66
CA ALA A 744 3.33 10.41 3.08
C ALA A 744 3.84 9.14 2.39
N ALA A 745 4.16 8.11 3.16
CA ALA A 745 4.29 6.74 2.66
C ALA A 745 2.90 6.13 2.56
N THR A 746 2.55 5.62 1.38
CA THR A 746 1.25 5.02 1.13
C THR A 746 1.37 3.53 0.81
N PHE A 747 0.39 2.75 1.23
CA PHE A 747 0.37 1.32 0.95
C PHE A 747 -0.37 1.06 -0.36
N GLY A 748 0.38 1.15 -1.48
CA GLY A 748 -0.11 0.83 -2.81
C GLY A 748 -0.04 1.96 -3.86
N ARG A 749 0.30 3.22 -3.45
CA ARG A 749 0.40 4.36 -4.36
C ARG A 749 1.70 5.16 -4.19
N GLY A 750 2.75 4.53 -3.66
CA GLY A 750 4.05 5.16 -3.55
C GLY A 750 4.14 6.27 -2.50
N VAL A 751 5.06 7.21 -2.69
CA VAL A 751 5.27 8.38 -1.82
C VAL A 751 4.58 9.60 -2.41
N TRP A 752 3.91 10.35 -1.56
CA TRP A 752 3.24 11.61 -1.90
C TRP A 752 3.81 12.77 -1.07
N LYS A 753 3.80 13.99 -1.62
CA LYS A 753 4.32 15.19 -0.97
C LYS A 753 3.36 16.36 -1.14
N SER A 754 3.13 17.12 -0.05
CA SER A 754 2.34 18.36 -0.05
C SER A 754 3.08 19.47 0.66
N THR A 755 2.75 20.72 0.39
CA THR A 755 3.10 21.81 1.28
C THR A 755 2.41 21.63 2.63
N LEU A 756 3.07 22.03 3.70
CA LEU A 756 2.45 22.12 5.02
C LEU A 756 1.25 23.08 4.98
N ASN A 757 0.32 22.89 5.90
CA ASN A 757 -0.76 23.85 6.09
C ASN A 757 -0.17 25.21 6.52
N THR A 758 0.23 26.01 5.54
CA THR A 758 0.46 27.42 5.80
C THR A 758 -0.92 28.00 6.04
N GLN A 759 -1.27 28.26 7.30
CA GLN A 759 -2.35 29.21 7.54
C GLN A 759 -2.05 30.39 6.60
N PRO A 760 -2.97 30.79 5.71
CA PRO A 760 -2.80 32.10 5.12
C PRO A 760 -2.55 32.97 6.33
N LEU A 761 -1.42 33.69 6.35
CA LEU A 761 -1.24 34.69 7.37
C LEU A 761 -2.60 35.37 7.43
N SER A 762 -3.43 35.00 8.43
CA SER A 762 -4.68 35.66 8.63
C SER A 762 -4.22 37.03 9.04
N ILE A 763 -4.11 37.89 8.05
CA ILE A 763 -4.24 39.29 8.30
C ILE A 763 -5.58 39.29 9.03
N SER A 764 -5.52 39.39 10.38
CA SER A 764 -6.70 39.81 11.09
C SER A 764 -7.18 40.99 10.27
N GLU A 765 -8.27 40.82 9.55
CA GLU A 765 -8.95 41.90 8.89
C GLU A 765 -9.35 42.88 9.98
N ASN A 766 -8.39 43.68 10.48
CA ASN A 766 -8.66 44.93 11.13
C ASN A 766 -9.15 45.87 10.02
N ASN A 767 -10.34 45.55 9.58
CA ASN A 767 -11.41 46.35 9.00
C ASN A 767 -11.03 47.71 8.35
N ILE A 768 -10.13 47.71 7.38
CA ILE A 768 -10.25 48.64 6.27
C ILE A 768 -11.04 47.90 5.20
N LYS A 769 -12.35 48.02 5.20
CA LYS A 769 -13.22 47.27 4.26
C LYS A 769 -13.02 47.68 2.82
N SER A 770 -12.67 48.91 2.52
CA SER A 770 -12.26 49.40 1.20
C SER A 770 -11.85 50.85 1.29
N PHE A 771 -11.11 51.36 0.32
CA PHE A 771 -10.92 52.77 0.03
C PHE A 771 -11.17 53.01 -1.46
N ASP A 772 -11.62 54.22 -1.77
CA ASP A 772 -11.84 54.60 -3.17
C ASP A 772 -10.82 55.64 -3.62
N ILE A 773 -10.52 55.59 -4.92
CA ILE A 773 -9.60 56.54 -5.59
C ILE A 773 -10.38 57.20 -6.73
N TYR A 774 -10.43 58.53 -6.68
CA TYR A 774 -11.02 59.27 -7.83
C TYR A 774 -10.35 60.67 -7.99
N PRO A 775 -10.29 61.15 -9.22
CA PRO A 775 -10.57 60.41 -10.43
C PRO A 775 -9.51 59.34 -10.71
N ASN A 776 -9.92 58.25 -11.31
CA ASN A 776 -9.01 57.21 -11.83
C ASN A 776 -9.57 56.72 -13.17
N PRO A 777 -9.00 57.11 -14.30
CA PRO A 777 -7.67 57.71 -14.48
C PRO A 777 -7.54 59.17 -14.02
N ALA A 778 -6.35 59.53 -13.52
CA ALA A 778 -6.03 60.86 -12.99
C ALA A 778 -5.06 61.61 -13.87
N THR A 779 -5.02 62.97 -13.70
CA THR A 779 -4.06 63.87 -14.38
C THR A 779 -3.22 64.61 -13.35
N GLU A 780 -3.85 65.46 -12.54
CA GLU A 780 -3.12 66.37 -11.63
C GLU A 780 -3.22 65.92 -10.19
N GLN A 781 -4.29 65.27 -9.80
CA GLN A 781 -4.53 64.90 -8.39
C GLN A 781 -5.47 63.69 -8.30
N ILE A 782 -5.31 62.90 -7.26
CA ILE A 782 -6.24 61.87 -6.80
C ILE A 782 -6.72 62.17 -5.40
N THR A 783 -7.94 61.76 -5.15
CA THR A 783 -8.55 61.71 -3.80
C THR A 783 -8.65 60.29 -3.33
N ILE A 784 -8.15 59.96 -2.18
CA ILE A 784 -8.33 58.71 -1.49
C ILE A 784 -9.47 58.93 -0.48
N ASN A 785 -10.52 58.14 -0.54
CA ASN A 785 -11.64 58.15 0.43
C ASN A 785 -11.70 56.79 1.16
N ILE A 786 -11.65 56.83 2.49
CA ILE A 786 -11.64 55.67 3.37
C ILE A 786 -12.95 55.56 4.13
N THR A 787 -13.66 54.48 3.97
CA THR A 787 -14.99 54.24 4.57
C THR A 787 -14.98 53.54 5.93
N SER A 788 -13.83 53.48 6.65
CA SER A 788 -13.73 52.83 7.95
C SER A 788 -13.30 53.78 9.08
N ASN A 789 -13.67 53.47 10.30
CA ASN A 789 -13.41 54.28 11.51
C ASN A 789 -12.00 54.16 12.11
N ILE A 790 -11.06 53.48 11.42
CA ILE A 790 -9.70 53.27 11.92
C ILE A 790 -8.72 54.12 11.05
N LEU A 791 -8.48 55.35 11.47
CA LEU A 791 -7.78 56.35 10.70
C LEU A 791 -6.34 56.71 11.24
N ASN A 792 -5.84 56.00 12.25
CA ASN A 792 -4.59 56.40 12.89
C ASN A 792 -3.41 55.69 12.24
N ASN A 793 -2.45 56.52 11.71
CA ASN A 793 -1.13 56.14 11.21
C ASN A 793 -1.12 55.33 9.87
N LEU A 794 -2.00 55.67 8.91
CA LEU A 794 -1.92 55.11 7.56
C LEU A 794 -1.00 55.91 6.65
N THR A 795 -0.27 55.22 5.76
CA THR A 795 0.53 55.78 4.71
C THR A 795 0.07 55.28 3.35
N ALA A 796 -0.13 56.18 2.43
CA ALA A 796 -0.40 55.91 1.02
C ALA A 796 0.88 55.94 0.24
N THR A 797 1.28 54.85 -0.41
CA THR A 797 2.46 54.73 -1.22
C THR A 797 2.07 54.36 -2.66
N ILE A 798 2.55 55.13 -3.64
CA ILE A 798 2.39 54.84 -5.07
C ILE A 798 3.65 54.13 -5.56
N TYR A 799 3.44 52.94 -6.16
CA TYR A 799 4.51 52.15 -6.77
C TYR A 799 4.40 52.11 -8.29
N SER A 800 5.54 52.07 -8.96
CA SER A 800 5.60 51.64 -10.35
C SER A 800 5.14 50.19 -10.53
N ILE A 801 4.88 49.78 -11.77
CA ILE A 801 4.57 48.35 -12.08
C ILE A 801 5.77 47.41 -11.80
N THR A 802 7.00 47.97 -11.67
CA THR A 802 8.20 47.21 -11.32
C THR A 802 8.42 47.12 -9.80
N GLY A 803 7.50 47.69 -8.99
CA GLY A 803 7.55 47.64 -7.53
C GLY A 803 8.40 48.73 -6.86
N GLN A 804 8.94 49.71 -7.63
CA GLN A 804 9.65 50.86 -7.09
C GLN A 804 8.68 51.84 -6.44
N SER A 805 8.97 52.29 -5.20
CA SER A 805 8.20 53.34 -4.53
C SER A 805 8.50 54.70 -5.21
N ILE A 806 7.46 55.37 -5.66
CA ILE A 806 7.52 56.64 -6.39
C ILE A 806 7.13 57.82 -5.53
N LEU A 807 6.10 57.65 -4.69
CA LEU A 807 5.57 58.71 -3.84
C LEU A 807 4.96 58.11 -2.59
N GLU A 808 5.21 58.76 -1.45
CA GLU A 808 4.65 58.37 -0.15
C GLU A 808 4.00 59.56 0.53
N LYS A 809 2.81 59.34 1.12
CA LYS A 809 2.08 60.41 1.82
C LYS A 809 1.32 59.85 3.01
N GLU A 810 1.36 60.51 4.14
CA GLU A 810 0.52 60.19 5.30
C GLU A 810 -0.93 60.48 4.97
N VAL A 811 -1.79 59.55 5.41
CA VAL A 811 -3.24 59.65 5.27
C VAL A 811 -3.79 60.30 6.53
N SER A 812 -4.33 61.51 6.40
CA SER A 812 -4.94 62.27 7.49
C SER A 812 -6.45 62.37 7.29
N GLY A 813 -7.24 61.62 8.10
CA GLY A 813 -8.70 61.65 8.05
C GLY A 813 -9.31 60.71 6.99
N THR A 814 -10.59 60.82 6.79
CA THR A 814 -11.37 59.98 5.85
C THR A 814 -11.13 60.31 4.38
N THR A 815 -10.57 61.50 4.09
CA THR A 815 -10.30 61.98 2.75
C THR A 815 -8.89 62.53 2.68
N THR A 816 -8.04 62.02 1.74
CA THR A 816 -6.66 62.46 1.54
C THR A 816 -6.43 62.76 0.07
N PHE A 817 -5.81 63.89 -0.25
CA PHE A 817 -5.46 64.29 -1.60
C PHE A 817 -3.98 64.02 -1.87
N ILE A 818 -3.70 63.45 -3.04
CA ILE A 818 -2.32 63.22 -3.54
C ILE A 818 -2.16 63.91 -4.89
N ASN A 819 -1.14 64.80 -4.98
CA ASN A 819 -0.77 65.41 -6.23
C ASN A 819 -0.07 64.40 -7.13
N THR A 820 -0.56 64.22 -8.33
CA THR A 820 -0.07 63.27 -9.34
C THR A 820 0.48 63.95 -10.60
N ALA A 821 0.48 65.31 -10.66
CA ALA A 821 0.91 66.08 -11.81
C ALA A 821 2.34 65.79 -12.29
N ASN A 822 3.23 65.37 -11.36
CA ASN A 822 4.60 65.02 -11.66
C ASN A 822 4.84 63.55 -12.00
N LEU A 823 3.81 62.75 -12.02
CA LEU A 823 3.93 61.33 -12.37
C LEU A 823 3.86 61.18 -13.90
N ALA A 824 4.70 60.28 -14.43
CA ALA A 824 4.64 59.95 -15.85
C ALA A 824 3.34 59.25 -16.16
N LYS A 825 2.86 59.42 -17.40
CA LYS A 825 1.66 58.70 -17.88
C LYS A 825 1.91 57.19 -17.84
N GLY A 826 0.99 56.44 -17.24
CA GLY A 826 1.12 55.01 -17.11
C GLY A 826 0.28 54.36 -15.99
N TYR A 827 0.56 53.09 -15.76
CA TYR A 827 -0.07 52.30 -14.72
C TYR A 827 0.78 52.30 -13.43
N TYR A 828 0.13 52.47 -12.30
CA TYR A 828 0.73 52.49 -10.96
C TYR A 828 -0.11 51.62 -10.01
N ILE A 829 0.49 51.25 -8.87
CA ILE A 829 -0.20 50.59 -7.76
C ILE A 829 -0.21 51.50 -6.57
N LEU A 830 -1.37 51.88 -6.08
CA LEU A 830 -1.50 52.61 -4.82
C LEU A 830 -1.74 51.64 -3.70
N LYS A 831 -0.89 51.70 -2.69
CA LYS A 831 -0.93 50.87 -1.49
C LYS A 831 -1.19 51.75 -0.25
N LEU A 832 -2.19 51.39 0.56
CA LEU A 832 -2.35 51.90 1.92
C LEU A 832 -1.77 50.91 2.94
N SER A 833 -0.89 51.40 3.83
CA SER A 833 -0.28 50.55 4.87
C SER A 833 -0.15 51.32 6.20
N ASN A 834 -0.09 50.58 7.33
CA ASN A 834 0.15 51.17 8.64
C ASN A 834 1.64 51.37 8.91
N LYS A 835 1.99 52.51 9.58
CA LYS A 835 3.41 52.91 9.88
C LYS A 835 4.16 51.98 10.85
N LYS A 836 3.47 51.10 11.59
CA LYS A 836 4.08 50.20 12.61
C LYS A 836 4.26 48.73 12.19
N GLY A 837 4.67 48.47 10.97
CA GLY A 837 5.08 47.09 10.58
C GLY A 837 4.03 45.98 10.71
N SER A 838 2.78 46.30 11.05
CA SER A 838 1.71 45.37 11.08
C SER A 838 1.04 45.25 9.71
N SER A 839 0.77 44.05 9.31
CA SER A 839 0.46 43.51 7.99
C SER A 839 -0.80 43.98 7.26
N VAL A 840 -1.34 45.18 7.54
CA VAL A 840 -2.51 45.66 6.79
C VAL A 840 -2.09 46.48 5.60
N SER A 841 -2.25 45.97 4.39
CA SER A 841 -2.09 46.75 3.17
C SER A 841 -3.19 46.43 2.16
N ILE A 842 -3.90 47.42 1.71
CA ILE A 842 -4.83 47.32 0.60
C ILE A 842 -4.23 47.98 -0.64
N ARG A 843 -4.42 47.41 -1.79
CA ARG A 843 -3.89 47.91 -3.05
C ARG A 843 -5.00 48.16 -4.04
N LYS A 844 -4.85 49.27 -4.80
CA LYS A 844 -5.71 49.54 -5.97
C LYS A 844 -4.85 50.00 -7.16
N ASN A 845 -5.31 49.67 -8.35
CA ASN A 845 -4.68 50.12 -9.58
C ASN A 845 -4.97 51.60 -9.80
N LEU A 846 -3.96 52.36 -10.15
CA LEU A 846 -4.02 53.77 -10.46
C LEU A 846 -3.51 54.02 -11.90
N ILE A 847 -4.25 54.79 -12.68
CA ILE A 847 -3.90 55.14 -14.06
C ILE A 847 -3.68 56.65 -14.11
N ILE A 848 -2.52 57.06 -14.60
CA ILE A 848 -2.17 58.46 -14.84
C ILE A 848 -2.24 58.71 -16.36
N LYS A 849 -2.98 59.78 -16.80
CA LYS A 849 -3.18 60.17 -18.19
C LYS A 849 -2.32 61.35 -18.61
#